data_2d2651ce59a3928f2665cceac63c628f
#
_entry.id   2d2651ce59a3928f2665cceac63c628f
#
_cell.length_a   1.000
_cell.length_b   1.000
_cell.length_c   1.000
_cell.angle_alpha   90.00
_cell.angle_beta   90.00
_cell.angle_gamma   90.00
#
_symmetry.space_group_name_H-M   'P 1'
#
loop_
_entity.id
_entity.type
_entity.pdbx_description
1 polymer ?
#
loop_
_entity_poly.entity_id
_entity_poly.type
_entity_poly.pdbx_seq_one_letter_code
_entity_poly.pdbx_strand_id
1 'polypeptide(L)'
;MLPLLLSILISAPADTTLPAPVELESITITAAANDPNKHISGSAVVLTQKELMLFDQSDANTVLQNQPGVYAQQEDGWGLRMNVGIRGTGTLRSSRITLMEDGILTAPAAYSAPEAYYTPVVWKYEQIEVLKGAAQVITGPQSTGGALNFITPSGEGNSKELVVGGGSFGQQKAYFRGQQAWGKRTQIQFGLYHHSAEGFGELLNSTTGGFKLQDGYLKVVHHLDDKDRHHLHWFSAATRERSEQTYLGTTLEHAIEQPSLRYIAAANDQMDMERLMNRLGYTLNFNHGFFRADVYRQYVHRNWYKLDKINSQGIASVLQQPSDYPVEFLAMQGLHTDTALATLKANNRYYISQGLQLRGQWSQRLERNILKHEAGLRFHYDHADRFQHSDSYNIFGAQMALQSRGAAGTAGNRIDASTAASGYYRTTWTRGSWKVQAGGRSEFILASREDFGSTDPERTGINASTRANRTIIFLPGLSINKQTEHWNIFAGIHRGFTPAGSKEGVLPELSISTEFGLEHTQRPFQLVAFHSAYDRLLGSDAASAGGSGSGELYNGGSALITGMEGQFSHHIQNHQFTLSGTWTRAVFTESFSSEFEGWGDVEKGDVLPYLPQGQASLRYDIQLKPINFSLQSQLLGARKSTAELDDWDLPAALVMNAALSIPLQPSTTLKFSAQNLTNTRHVVAARPAGYRTFAPRILLLTLQAKF
;
A
#
# COMPACT_ATOMS: atom_id res chain seq x y z
N MET A 1 -23.63 -0.10 19.72
CA MET A 1 -23.04 -1.44 19.83
C MET A 1 -21.68 -1.51 20.54
N LEU A 2 -21.02 -0.37 20.76
CA LEU A 2 -19.73 -0.32 21.49
C LEU A 2 -19.79 -0.58 23.01
N PRO A 3 -20.86 -0.26 23.75
CA PRO A 3 -20.88 -0.44 25.22
C PRO A 3 -21.01 -1.90 25.68
N LEU A 4 -21.49 -2.82 24.82
CA LEU A 4 -21.72 -4.22 25.22
C LEU A 4 -20.46 -5.11 25.14
N LEU A 5 -19.43 -4.69 24.42
CA LEU A 5 -18.19 -5.45 24.28
C LEU A 5 -17.20 -5.22 25.45
N LEU A 6 -17.36 -4.12 26.19
CA LEU A 6 -16.44 -3.79 27.30
C LEU A 6 -16.74 -4.53 28.59
N SER A 7 -17.96 -5.05 28.79
CA SER A 7 -18.37 -5.73 30.04
C SER A 7 -17.99 -7.21 30.11
N ILE A 8 -17.57 -7.83 29.00
CA ILE A 8 -17.23 -9.27 28.93
C ILE A 8 -15.76 -9.56 29.29
N LEU A 9 -14.92 -8.52 29.39
CA LEU A 9 -13.48 -8.66 29.52
C LEU A 9 -12.92 -8.69 30.98
N ILE A 10 -13.76 -8.64 32.01
CA ILE A 10 -13.28 -8.34 33.38
C ILE A 10 -13.21 -9.53 34.33
N SER A 11 -13.68 -10.74 34.01
CA SER A 11 -13.64 -11.84 34.96
C SER A 11 -13.40 -13.22 34.35
N ALA A 12 -12.12 -13.61 34.27
CA ALA A 12 -11.73 -15.02 34.18
C ALA A 12 -10.64 -15.31 35.22
N PRO A 13 -10.73 -16.43 35.99
CA PRO A 13 -9.73 -16.76 36.99
C PRO A 13 -8.41 -17.21 36.34
N ALA A 14 -7.29 -16.77 36.92
CA ALA A 14 -5.96 -17.17 36.52
C ALA A 14 -5.66 -18.58 37.03
N ASP A 15 -5.58 -19.55 36.11
CA ASP A 15 -5.04 -20.88 36.41
C ASP A 15 -3.61 -21.00 35.86
N THR A 16 -2.65 -21.42 36.70
CA THR A 16 -1.22 -21.14 36.55
C THR A 16 -0.38 -22.27 35.92
N THR A 17 -0.98 -23.14 35.13
CA THR A 17 -0.20 -24.18 34.41
C THR A 17 -0.53 -24.15 32.91
N LEU A 18 0.14 -23.25 32.18
CA LEU A 18 0.08 -23.23 30.72
C LEU A 18 1.01 -24.30 30.13
N PRO A 19 0.57 -25.09 29.12
CA PRO A 19 1.48 -25.91 28.32
C PRO A 19 2.46 -25.01 27.57
N ALA A 20 3.61 -25.58 27.16
CA ALA A 20 4.62 -24.85 26.39
C ALA A 20 4.00 -24.15 25.17
N PRO A 21 4.42 -22.91 24.87
CA PRO A 21 3.82 -22.14 23.78
C PRO A 21 3.96 -22.89 22.46
N VAL A 22 2.84 -23.08 21.78
CA VAL A 22 2.80 -23.57 20.40
C VAL A 22 2.88 -22.33 19.52
N GLU A 23 3.93 -22.18 18.72
CA GLU A 23 4.04 -21.12 17.72
C GLU A 23 2.89 -21.26 16.72
N LEU A 24 1.89 -20.41 16.83
CA LEU A 24 0.90 -20.23 15.76
C LEU A 24 1.66 -19.80 14.52
N GLU A 25 1.69 -20.65 13.48
CA GLU A 25 2.27 -20.26 12.21
C GLU A 25 1.55 -19.01 11.69
N SER A 26 2.24 -17.88 11.75
CA SER A 26 1.79 -16.67 11.09
C SER A 26 1.64 -16.99 9.59
N ILE A 27 0.66 -16.42 8.92
CA ILE A 27 0.48 -16.61 7.48
C ILE A 27 1.56 -15.80 6.75
N THR A 28 2.79 -16.16 7.00
CA THR A 28 3.96 -15.60 6.35
C THR A 28 4.18 -16.34 5.03
N ILE A 29 4.31 -15.61 3.97
CA ILE A 29 4.72 -16.15 2.66
C ILE A 29 6.22 -16.48 2.72
N THR A 30 6.94 -15.70 3.52
CA THR A 30 8.34 -15.88 3.82
C THR A 30 8.48 -16.64 5.16
N ALA A 31 8.33 -17.84 5.32
CA ALA A 31 8.45 -18.61 6.59
C ALA A 31 9.71 -18.30 7.46
N ALA A 32 10.34 -17.14 7.26
CA ALA A 32 11.68 -16.79 7.73
C ALA A 32 11.72 -15.78 8.89
N ALA A 33 10.60 -15.20 9.32
CA ALA A 33 10.63 -14.07 10.26
C ALA A 33 11.25 -14.43 11.64
N ASN A 34 11.26 -15.71 12.04
CA ASN A 34 11.80 -16.14 13.32
C ASN A 34 12.96 -17.16 13.20
N ASP A 35 13.41 -17.50 12.01
CA ASP A 35 14.52 -18.42 11.81
C ASP A 35 15.63 -17.76 10.99
N PRO A 36 16.71 -17.30 11.62
CA PRO A 36 17.85 -16.67 10.92
C PRO A 36 18.54 -17.59 9.90
N ASN A 37 18.24 -18.90 9.93
CA ASN A 37 18.78 -19.88 8.99
C ASN A 37 17.85 -20.21 7.82
N LYS A 38 16.64 -19.63 7.76
CA LYS A 38 15.69 -19.82 6.65
C LYS A 38 15.89 -18.75 5.58
N HIS A 39 16.79 -18.99 4.66
CA HIS A 39 16.96 -18.14 3.48
C HIS A 39 15.73 -18.26 2.55
N ILE A 40 15.16 -17.10 2.22
CA ILE A 40 14.08 -16.97 1.24
C ILE A 40 14.69 -17.19 -0.15
N SER A 41 14.04 -17.98 -0.99
CA SER A 41 14.48 -18.13 -2.37
C SER A 41 14.05 -16.89 -3.17
N GLY A 42 15.01 -16.08 -3.60
CA GLY A 42 14.78 -14.79 -4.24
C GLY A 42 14.88 -13.62 -3.26
N SER A 43 14.60 -12.42 -3.73
CA SER A 43 14.67 -11.20 -2.93
C SER A 43 13.37 -10.98 -2.17
N ALA A 44 13.45 -10.95 -0.85
CA ALA A 44 12.36 -10.51 0.00
C ALA A 44 12.92 -9.72 1.19
N VAL A 45 12.11 -8.83 1.72
CA VAL A 45 12.44 -8.06 2.93
C VAL A 45 11.29 -8.22 3.92
N VAL A 46 11.62 -8.40 5.19
CA VAL A 46 10.66 -8.42 6.28
C VAL A 46 10.94 -7.24 7.18
N LEU A 47 9.97 -6.35 7.30
CA LEU A 47 9.98 -5.23 8.25
C LEU A 47 9.33 -5.69 9.53
N THR A 48 10.08 -5.72 10.61
CA THR A 48 9.60 -6.09 11.94
C THR A 48 8.83 -4.95 12.60
N GLN A 49 7.99 -5.27 13.59
CA GLN A 49 7.26 -4.25 14.36
C GLN A 49 8.19 -3.19 14.98
N LYS A 50 9.37 -3.58 15.44
CA LYS A 50 10.37 -2.64 15.98
C LYS A 50 10.78 -1.60 14.96
N GLU A 51 10.98 -2.01 13.72
CA GLU A 51 11.32 -1.09 12.61
C GLU A 51 10.14 -0.23 12.20
N LEU A 52 8.92 -0.81 12.13
CA LEU A 52 7.69 -0.10 11.83
C LEU A 52 7.39 1.03 12.83
N MET A 53 7.71 0.79 14.11
CA MET A 53 7.42 1.75 15.20
C MET A 53 8.58 2.71 15.50
N LEU A 54 9.73 2.60 14.83
CA LEU A 54 10.97 3.28 15.24
C LEU A 54 10.82 4.80 15.30
N PHE A 55 10.21 5.42 14.29
CA PHE A 55 10.01 6.88 14.18
C PHE A 55 8.57 7.32 14.40
N ASP A 56 7.70 6.48 14.96
CA ASP A 56 6.27 6.71 15.14
C ASP A 56 5.53 7.14 13.84
N GLN A 57 6.08 6.74 12.69
CA GLN A 57 5.47 7.02 11.41
C GLN A 57 4.18 6.22 11.22
N SER A 58 3.10 6.91 10.84
CA SER A 58 1.84 6.27 10.44
C SER A 58 1.79 6.04 8.93
N ASP A 59 2.63 6.76 8.18
CA ASP A 59 2.70 6.70 6.72
C ASP A 59 3.44 5.46 6.25
N ALA A 60 2.69 4.50 5.70
CA ALA A 60 3.26 3.28 5.12
C ALA A 60 4.21 3.59 3.94
N ASN A 61 3.97 4.66 3.17
CA ASN A 61 4.85 5.06 2.07
C ASN A 61 6.26 5.36 2.58
N THR A 62 6.37 6.19 3.62
CA THR A 62 7.66 6.58 4.20
C THR A 62 8.40 5.40 4.81
N VAL A 63 7.68 4.49 5.50
CA VAL A 63 8.28 3.30 6.11
C VAL A 63 8.83 2.36 5.02
N LEU A 64 8.05 2.10 3.97
CA LEU A 64 8.40 1.17 2.90
C LEU A 64 9.48 1.73 1.96
N GLN A 65 9.51 3.04 1.73
CA GLN A 65 10.49 3.70 0.85
C GLN A 65 11.95 3.54 1.31
N ASN A 66 12.17 3.25 2.60
CA ASN A 66 13.49 2.99 3.13
C ASN A 66 14.04 1.60 2.76
N GLN A 67 13.22 0.76 2.13
CA GLN A 67 13.62 -0.58 1.72
C GLN A 67 14.22 -0.58 0.32
N PRO A 68 15.32 -1.33 0.09
CA PRO A 68 15.90 -1.44 -1.24
C PRO A 68 14.87 -1.91 -2.27
N GLY A 69 14.84 -1.27 -3.45
CA GLY A 69 13.95 -1.61 -4.55
C GLY A 69 12.48 -1.19 -4.37
N VAL A 70 12.14 -0.48 -3.29
CA VAL A 70 10.80 0.05 -3.06
C VAL A 70 10.77 1.55 -3.33
N TYR A 71 9.81 1.99 -4.11
CA TYR A 71 9.55 3.39 -4.44
C TYR A 71 8.21 3.80 -3.86
N ALA A 72 8.14 4.96 -3.27
CA ALA A 72 6.90 5.50 -2.79
C ALA A 72 6.76 6.98 -3.17
N GLN A 73 5.52 7.41 -3.41
CA GLN A 73 5.19 8.80 -3.68
C GLN A 73 4.30 9.33 -2.57
N GLN A 74 4.77 10.34 -1.89
CA GLN A 74 3.93 11.06 -0.94
C GLN A 74 2.90 11.93 -1.67
N GLU A 75 1.73 12.13 -1.06
CA GLU A 75 0.64 12.89 -1.66
C GLU A 75 -0.01 13.84 -0.65
N ASP A 76 -0.35 13.34 0.52
CA ASP A 76 -1.12 14.07 1.54
C ASP A 76 -0.30 14.48 2.76
N GLY A 77 0.92 13.97 2.88
CA GLY A 77 1.83 14.22 4.00
C GLY A 77 1.48 13.48 5.29
N TRP A 78 0.33 12.79 5.35
CA TRP A 78 -0.11 11.97 6.49
C TRP A 78 -0.09 10.47 6.20
N GLY A 79 0.11 10.09 4.91
CA GLY A 79 0.15 8.70 4.46
C GLY A 79 -1.22 8.03 4.37
N LEU A 80 -2.27 8.80 4.19
CA LEU A 80 -3.63 8.29 4.04
C LEU A 80 -3.84 7.59 2.69
N ARG A 81 -2.95 7.83 1.72
CA ARG A 81 -2.98 7.22 0.39
C ARG A 81 -1.68 6.47 0.14
N MET A 82 -1.80 5.18 -0.10
CA MET A 82 -0.65 4.34 -0.40
C MET A 82 -0.32 4.42 -1.90
N ASN A 83 0.90 4.87 -2.20
CA ASN A 83 1.45 4.99 -3.54
C ASN A 83 2.83 4.34 -3.57
N VAL A 84 2.85 3.01 -3.65
CA VAL A 84 4.07 2.20 -3.60
C VAL A 84 4.21 1.39 -4.89
N GLY A 85 5.42 1.39 -5.44
CA GLY A 85 5.87 0.52 -6.51
C GLY A 85 7.14 -0.24 -6.10
N ILE A 86 7.44 -1.33 -6.75
CA ILE A 86 8.61 -2.16 -6.48
C ILE A 86 9.40 -2.32 -7.77
N ARG A 87 10.74 -2.17 -7.69
CA ARG A 87 11.68 -2.35 -8.82
C ARG A 87 11.27 -1.61 -10.08
N GLY A 88 10.85 -0.34 -9.93
CA GLY A 88 10.54 0.54 -11.05
C GLY A 88 9.13 0.40 -11.62
N THR A 89 8.22 -0.35 -11.01
CA THR A 89 6.80 -0.28 -11.35
C THR A 89 6.17 1.02 -10.88
N GLY A 90 5.15 1.48 -11.60
CA GLY A 90 4.45 2.71 -11.26
C GLY A 90 3.87 2.70 -9.85
N THR A 91 3.98 3.82 -9.15
CA THR A 91 3.56 3.95 -7.75
C THR A 91 2.08 4.27 -7.58
N LEU A 92 1.39 4.70 -8.63
CA LEU A 92 0.03 5.25 -8.57
C LEU A 92 -0.95 4.29 -7.89
N ARG A 93 -1.44 4.69 -6.69
CA ARG A 93 -2.35 3.91 -5.84
C ARG A 93 -1.93 2.46 -5.65
N SER A 94 -0.63 2.17 -5.72
CA SER A 94 -0.08 0.81 -5.57
C SER A 94 -0.73 -0.25 -6.47
N SER A 95 -1.31 0.16 -7.60
CA SER A 95 -2.12 -0.70 -8.48
C SER A 95 -1.32 -1.76 -9.24
N ARG A 96 0.03 -1.73 -9.16
CA ARG A 96 0.94 -2.67 -9.83
C ARG A 96 1.52 -3.73 -8.91
N ILE A 97 1.13 -3.72 -7.65
CA ILE A 97 1.59 -4.67 -6.63
C ILE A 97 0.40 -5.38 -5.99
N THR A 98 0.60 -6.65 -5.63
CA THR A 98 -0.41 -7.41 -4.88
C THR A 98 -0.40 -6.98 -3.41
N LEU A 99 -1.50 -6.44 -2.93
CA LEU A 99 -1.68 -6.05 -1.53
C LEU A 99 -2.45 -7.14 -0.77
N MET A 100 -1.88 -7.59 0.35
CA MET A 100 -2.47 -8.65 1.18
C MET A 100 -2.42 -8.30 2.66
N GLU A 101 -3.40 -8.81 3.41
CA GLU A 101 -3.44 -8.85 4.88
C GLU A 101 -3.56 -10.31 5.31
N ASP A 102 -2.52 -10.86 5.97
CA ASP A 102 -2.40 -12.30 6.28
C ASP A 102 -2.63 -13.22 5.06
N GLY A 103 -2.09 -12.83 3.90
CA GLY A 103 -2.19 -13.60 2.65
C GLY A 103 -3.53 -13.50 1.93
N ILE A 104 -4.47 -12.68 2.39
CA ILE A 104 -5.76 -12.38 1.75
C ILE A 104 -5.68 -11.01 1.06
N LEU A 105 -6.22 -10.91 -0.15
CA LEU A 105 -6.24 -9.66 -0.91
C LEU A 105 -6.96 -8.55 -0.15
N THR A 106 -6.33 -7.38 -0.03
CA THR A 106 -6.85 -6.25 0.75
C THR A 106 -7.12 -4.99 -0.06
N ALA A 107 -6.72 -4.92 -1.34
CA ALA A 107 -7.22 -3.88 -2.23
C ALA A 107 -8.75 -3.94 -2.30
N PRO A 108 -9.47 -2.80 -2.38
CA PRO A 108 -10.94 -2.77 -2.34
C PRO A 108 -11.60 -3.71 -3.37
N ALA A 109 -11.06 -3.77 -4.60
CA ALA A 109 -11.45 -4.72 -5.63
C ALA A 109 -10.21 -5.09 -6.46
N ALA A 110 -9.49 -6.12 -6.03
CA ALA A 110 -8.15 -6.43 -6.51
C ALA A 110 -8.06 -6.77 -8.01
N TYR A 111 -9.14 -7.22 -8.63
CA TYR A 111 -9.19 -7.56 -10.06
C TYR A 111 -9.89 -6.50 -10.91
N SER A 112 -10.98 -5.89 -10.42
CA SER A 112 -11.78 -4.92 -11.20
C SER A 112 -11.36 -3.46 -10.98
N ALA A 113 -10.79 -3.10 -9.81
CA ALA A 113 -10.30 -1.76 -9.47
C ALA A 113 -9.20 -1.86 -8.39
N PRO A 114 -7.95 -2.16 -8.78
CA PRO A 114 -6.87 -2.53 -7.87
C PRO A 114 -6.29 -1.36 -7.05
N GLU A 115 -6.71 -0.13 -7.31
CA GLU A 115 -6.17 1.05 -6.64
C GLU A 115 -6.37 0.99 -5.12
N ALA A 116 -5.31 1.19 -4.35
CA ALA A 116 -5.30 1.16 -2.90
C ALA A 116 -5.98 2.40 -2.29
N TYR A 117 -7.29 2.42 -2.24
CA TYR A 117 -8.05 3.44 -1.51
C TYR A 117 -8.24 3.14 -0.02
N TYR A 118 -7.88 1.97 0.41
CA TYR A 118 -7.63 1.63 1.81
C TYR A 118 -6.13 1.53 2.02
N THR A 119 -5.59 2.29 2.98
CA THR A 119 -4.20 2.21 3.41
C THR A 119 -4.13 1.44 4.72
N PRO A 120 -3.42 0.31 4.78
CA PRO A 120 -3.25 -0.45 6.00
C PRO A 120 -2.58 0.38 7.10
N VAL A 121 -3.17 0.38 8.29
CA VAL A 121 -2.64 1.10 9.46
C VAL A 121 -1.41 0.37 9.98
N VAL A 122 -0.22 0.95 9.82
CA VAL A 122 1.09 0.32 10.12
C VAL A 122 1.15 -0.27 11.55
N TRP A 123 0.56 0.41 12.51
CA TRP A 123 0.53 0.01 13.93
C TRP A 123 -0.22 -1.28 14.23
N LYS A 124 -1.07 -1.71 13.33
CA LYS A 124 -1.86 -2.95 13.47
C LYS A 124 -1.01 -4.20 13.28
N TYR A 125 0.11 -4.10 12.56
CA TYR A 125 0.86 -5.25 12.09
C TYR A 125 2.10 -5.56 12.90
N GLU A 126 2.40 -6.85 13.01
CA GLU A 126 3.62 -7.36 13.61
C GLU A 126 4.79 -7.26 12.65
N GLN A 127 4.51 -7.44 11.36
CA GLN A 127 5.50 -7.33 10.29
C GLN A 127 4.86 -6.99 8.94
N ILE A 128 5.68 -6.50 8.02
CA ILE A 128 5.32 -6.35 6.60
C ILE A 128 6.34 -7.12 5.77
N GLU A 129 5.85 -8.04 4.95
CA GLU A 129 6.65 -8.77 3.97
C GLU A 129 6.62 -8.03 2.64
N VAL A 130 7.79 -7.72 2.09
CA VAL A 130 7.98 -7.16 0.76
C VAL A 130 8.54 -8.26 -0.13
N LEU A 131 7.73 -8.80 -1.02
CA LEU A 131 8.07 -9.89 -1.91
C LEU A 131 8.47 -9.35 -3.27
N LYS A 132 9.68 -9.70 -3.71
CA LYS A 132 10.25 -9.29 -4.99
C LYS A 132 10.73 -10.53 -5.74
N GLY A 133 10.93 -10.42 -7.05
CA GLY A 133 11.53 -11.48 -7.86
C GLY A 133 10.73 -12.80 -7.85
N ALA A 134 11.41 -13.93 -7.98
CA ALA A 134 10.79 -15.24 -8.11
C ALA A 134 10.01 -15.71 -6.86
N ALA A 135 10.21 -15.07 -5.69
CA ALA A 135 9.47 -15.37 -4.48
C ALA A 135 7.95 -15.12 -4.63
N GLN A 136 7.56 -14.21 -5.52
CA GLN A 136 6.18 -13.80 -5.72
C GLN A 136 5.34 -14.72 -6.64
N VAL A 137 5.89 -15.80 -7.20
CA VAL A 137 5.15 -16.69 -8.12
C VAL A 137 3.83 -17.24 -7.55
N ILE A 138 3.71 -17.29 -6.23
CA ILE A 138 2.51 -17.74 -5.52
C ILE A 138 1.51 -16.61 -5.24
N THR A 139 1.85 -15.35 -5.53
CA THR A 139 1.02 -14.17 -5.28
C THR A 139 0.40 -13.64 -6.58
N GLY A 140 -0.66 -12.90 -6.47
CA GLY A 140 -1.37 -12.27 -7.60
C GLY A 140 -2.70 -11.69 -7.15
N PRO A 141 -3.37 -10.89 -8.02
CA PRO A 141 -3.21 -10.80 -9.48
C PRO A 141 -2.14 -9.80 -9.98
N GLN A 142 -1.85 -8.71 -9.27
CA GLN A 142 -0.87 -7.71 -9.73
C GLN A 142 0.55 -8.18 -9.39
N SER A 143 1.17 -8.93 -10.28
CA SER A 143 2.47 -9.56 -10.03
C SER A 143 3.62 -9.04 -10.92
N THR A 144 3.42 -7.94 -11.66
CA THR A 144 4.51 -7.30 -12.41
C THR A 144 5.50 -6.56 -11.48
N GLY A 145 5.00 -6.00 -10.36
CA GLY A 145 5.82 -5.24 -9.42
C GLY A 145 6.26 -6.00 -8.18
N GLY A 146 5.51 -7.01 -7.76
CA GLY A 146 5.75 -7.69 -6.47
C GLY A 146 4.53 -7.74 -5.58
N ALA A 147 4.74 -8.03 -4.29
CA ALA A 147 3.65 -8.07 -3.33
C ALA A 147 4.05 -7.50 -1.97
N LEU A 148 3.08 -6.92 -1.28
CA LEU A 148 3.14 -6.54 0.13
C LEU A 148 2.15 -7.40 0.91
N ASN A 149 2.62 -8.03 1.98
CA ASN A 149 1.78 -8.79 2.88
C ASN A 149 1.91 -8.25 4.31
N PHE A 150 0.82 -7.69 4.81
CA PHE A 150 0.73 -7.12 6.15
C PHE A 150 0.29 -8.21 7.12
N ILE A 151 1.14 -8.56 8.08
CA ILE A 151 0.91 -9.66 9.01
C ILE A 151 0.39 -9.12 10.34
N THR A 152 -0.82 -9.56 10.71
CA THR A 152 -1.38 -9.26 12.03
C THR A 152 -0.68 -10.06 13.13
N PRO A 153 -0.64 -9.57 14.38
CA PRO A 153 0.00 -10.30 15.48
C PRO A 153 -0.44 -11.76 15.56
N SER A 154 0.53 -12.63 15.82
CA SER A 154 0.32 -14.06 15.93
C SER A 154 0.61 -14.60 17.35
N GLY A 155 1.06 -13.73 18.25
CA GLY A 155 1.54 -14.08 19.57
C GLY A 155 0.53 -14.81 20.44
N GLU A 156 1.06 -15.64 21.35
CA GLU A 156 0.32 -16.37 22.36
C GLU A 156 0.51 -15.73 23.75
N GLY A 157 -0.35 -16.15 24.69
CA GLY A 157 -0.26 -15.70 26.07
C GLY A 157 -1.10 -14.44 26.34
N ASN A 158 -0.77 -13.75 27.44
CA ASN A 158 -1.49 -12.58 27.90
C ASN A 158 -0.57 -11.37 27.85
N SER A 159 -0.94 -10.37 27.09
CA SER A 159 -0.25 -9.09 27.06
C SER A 159 -1.19 -7.99 26.63
N LYS A 160 -0.95 -6.79 27.12
CA LYS A 160 -1.68 -5.59 26.71
C LYS A 160 -0.68 -4.46 26.50
N GLU A 161 -0.98 -3.60 25.56
CA GLU A 161 -0.14 -2.45 25.24
C GLU A 161 -1.03 -1.24 24.96
N LEU A 162 -0.72 -0.12 25.59
CA LEU A 162 -1.32 1.17 25.35
C LEU A 162 -0.25 2.14 24.87
N VAL A 163 -0.53 2.84 23.79
CA VAL A 163 0.28 3.96 23.29
C VAL A 163 -0.63 5.15 23.15
N VAL A 164 -0.24 6.28 23.73
CA VAL A 164 -0.91 7.57 23.59
C VAL A 164 0.11 8.63 23.24
N GLY A 165 -0.25 9.57 22.39
CA GLY A 165 0.67 10.62 21.97
C GLY A 165 -0.04 11.82 21.37
N GLY A 166 0.71 12.94 21.36
CA GLY A 166 0.30 14.19 20.76
C GLY A 166 1.48 14.90 20.13
N GLY A 167 1.21 15.79 19.19
CA GLY A 167 2.28 16.48 18.47
C GLY A 167 1.85 17.69 17.66
N SER A 168 2.70 18.07 16.72
CA SER A 168 2.49 19.20 15.83
C SER A 168 1.14 19.09 15.08
N PHE A 169 0.54 20.22 14.74
CA PHE A 169 -0.70 20.32 13.97
C PHE A 169 -1.91 19.66 14.65
N GLY A 170 -2.02 19.77 15.97
CA GLY A 170 -3.09 19.15 16.73
C GLY A 170 -3.10 17.62 16.65
N GLN A 171 -1.97 17.00 16.31
CA GLN A 171 -1.90 15.54 16.14
C GLN A 171 -2.19 14.81 17.44
N GLN A 172 -3.07 13.81 17.38
CA GLN A 172 -3.43 12.92 18.48
C GLN A 172 -3.38 11.49 18.01
N LYS A 173 -2.71 10.63 18.77
CA LYS A 173 -2.64 9.18 18.54
C LYS A 173 -3.02 8.41 19.79
N ALA A 174 -3.83 7.39 19.64
CA ALA A 174 -4.10 6.41 20.67
C ALA A 174 -4.16 5.03 20.05
N TYR A 175 -3.46 4.08 20.64
CA TYR A 175 -3.45 2.71 20.21
C TYR A 175 -3.52 1.81 21.43
N PHE A 176 -4.49 0.90 21.45
CA PHE A 176 -4.62 -0.13 22.47
C PHE A 176 -4.74 -1.48 21.79
N ARG A 177 -3.85 -2.40 22.13
CA ARG A 177 -3.93 -3.79 21.69
C ARG A 177 -3.74 -4.75 22.83
N GLY A 178 -4.26 -5.93 22.67
CA GLY A 178 -4.06 -7.00 23.64
C GLY A 178 -4.21 -8.36 23.01
N GLN A 179 -3.67 -9.31 23.72
CA GLN A 179 -3.89 -10.73 23.49
C GLN A 179 -4.20 -11.39 24.83
N GLN A 180 -5.12 -12.34 24.80
CA GLN A 180 -5.65 -13.02 25.98
C GLN A 180 -5.92 -14.47 25.65
N ALA A 181 -5.35 -15.38 26.43
CA ALA A 181 -5.75 -16.78 26.42
C ALA A 181 -7.09 -16.93 27.16
N TRP A 182 -8.04 -17.59 26.55
CA TRP A 182 -9.33 -17.96 27.17
C TRP A 182 -9.41 -19.47 27.27
N GLY A 183 -9.20 -19.97 28.47
CA GLY A 183 -8.97 -21.39 28.72
C GLY A 183 -7.71 -21.90 28.03
N LYS A 184 -7.67 -23.20 27.75
CA LYS A 184 -6.48 -23.84 27.14
C LYS A 184 -6.46 -23.85 25.62
N ARG A 185 -7.59 -23.50 24.98
CA ARG A 185 -7.80 -23.73 23.53
C ARG A 185 -8.12 -22.49 22.73
N THR A 186 -8.34 -21.36 23.37
CA THR A 186 -8.75 -20.14 22.63
C THR A 186 -7.79 -19.02 22.89
N GLN A 187 -7.29 -18.42 21.83
CA GLN A 187 -6.54 -17.17 21.83
C GLN A 187 -7.40 -16.05 21.23
N ILE A 188 -7.46 -14.91 21.91
CA ILE A 188 -8.16 -13.72 21.47
C ILE A 188 -7.14 -12.61 21.34
N GLN A 189 -7.10 -11.95 20.19
CA GLN A 189 -6.26 -10.78 19.93
C GLN A 189 -7.16 -9.63 19.45
N PHE A 190 -6.90 -8.43 19.91
CA PHE A 190 -7.68 -7.26 19.54
C PHE A 190 -6.80 -6.02 19.48
N GLY A 191 -7.21 -5.04 18.70
CA GLY A 191 -6.59 -3.74 18.64
C GLY A 191 -7.61 -2.66 18.31
N LEU A 192 -7.41 -1.47 18.91
CA LEU A 192 -8.16 -0.25 18.63
C LEU A 192 -7.15 0.87 18.36
N TYR A 193 -7.38 1.61 17.30
CA TYR A 193 -6.51 2.68 16.87
C TYR A 193 -7.29 3.95 16.58
N HIS A 194 -6.76 5.07 17.02
CA HIS A 194 -7.21 6.40 16.69
C HIS A 194 -6.04 7.28 16.31
N HIS A 195 -6.17 8.01 15.21
CA HIS A 195 -5.22 9.01 14.79
C HIS A 195 -5.95 10.18 14.14
N SER A 196 -5.66 11.39 14.56
CA SER A 196 -6.21 12.63 14.00
C SER A 196 -5.19 13.75 14.00
N ALA A 197 -5.38 14.72 13.11
CA ALA A 197 -4.67 15.97 13.07
C ALA A 197 -5.56 17.07 12.46
N GLU A 198 -5.28 18.32 12.78
CA GLU A 198 -5.97 19.49 12.21
C GLU A 198 -5.47 19.82 10.79
N GLY A 199 -4.25 19.34 10.46
CA GLY A 199 -3.63 19.60 9.17
C GLY A 199 -2.61 20.74 9.19
N PHE A 200 -1.87 20.87 8.08
CA PHE A 200 -0.82 21.87 7.90
C PHE A 200 -1.00 22.70 6.61
N GLY A 201 -2.10 22.48 5.88
CA GLY A 201 -2.47 23.31 4.75
C GLY A 201 -3.00 24.66 5.22
N GLU A 202 -2.73 25.71 4.47
CA GLU A 202 -3.16 27.08 4.74
C GLU A 202 -4.19 27.51 3.71
N LEU A 203 -5.43 27.70 4.15
CA LEU A 203 -6.54 28.20 3.37
C LEU A 203 -6.95 29.57 3.90
N LEU A 204 -6.48 30.64 3.25
CA LEU A 204 -6.63 32.02 3.74
C LEU A 204 -6.16 32.13 5.20
N ASN A 205 -7.08 32.34 6.14
CA ASN A 205 -6.77 32.52 7.56
C ASN A 205 -7.09 31.27 8.42
N SER A 206 -7.22 30.10 7.81
CA SER A 206 -7.53 28.85 8.50
C SER A 206 -6.59 27.72 8.09
N THR A 207 -6.35 26.80 9.01
CA THR A 207 -5.68 25.54 8.71
C THR A 207 -6.64 24.53 8.08
N THR A 208 -6.13 23.67 7.21
CA THR A 208 -6.91 22.63 6.51
C THR A 208 -6.01 21.43 6.19
N GLY A 209 -6.60 20.38 5.63
CA GLY A 209 -5.91 19.12 5.34
C GLY A 209 -5.88 18.20 6.54
N GLY A 210 -6.78 18.43 7.49
CA GLY A 210 -6.97 17.59 8.67
C GLY A 210 -7.59 16.25 8.36
N PHE A 211 -7.50 15.32 9.32
CA PHE A 211 -8.09 14.00 9.20
C PHE A 211 -8.42 13.37 10.54
N LYS A 212 -9.30 12.37 10.49
CA LYS A 212 -9.61 11.45 11.57
C LYS A 212 -9.67 10.03 11.02
N LEU A 213 -8.81 9.16 11.55
CA LEU A 213 -8.71 7.75 11.19
C LEU A 213 -8.94 6.89 12.43
N GLN A 214 -9.83 5.92 12.32
CA GLN A 214 -10.14 4.95 13.36
C GLN A 214 -10.07 3.54 12.75
N ASP A 215 -9.40 2.62 13.42
CA ASP A 215 -9.28 1.22 13.00
C ASP A 215 -9.45 0.33 14.22
N GLY A 216 -10.04 -0.85 14.02
CA GLY A 216 -10.16 -1.86 15.06
C GLY A 216 -10.19 -3.25 14.47
N TYR A 217 -9.65 -4.21 15.20
CA TYR A 217 -9.71 -5.61 14.82
C TYR A 217 -9.93 -6.53 16.00
N LEU A 218 -10.50 -7.69 15.71
CA LEU A 218 -10.63 -8.84 16.60
C LEU A 218 -10.20 -10.08 15.83
N LYS A 219 -9.30 -10.87 16.44
CA LYS A 219 -8.85 -12.15 15.91
C LYS A 219 -9.03 -13.21 17.00
N VAL A 220 -9.68 -14.30 16.66
CA VAL A 220 -9.90 -15.44 17.54
C VAL A 220 -9.34 -16.67 16.88
N VAL A 221 -8.51 -17.41 17.61
CA VAL A 221 -8.01 -18.71 17.19
C VAL A 221 -8.46 -19.73 18.22
N HIS A 222 -9.14 -20.79 17.76
CA HIS A 222 -9.66 -21.86 18.62
C HIS A 222 -9.12 -23.21 18.17
N HIS A 223 -8.42 -23.87 19.08
CA HIS A 223 -7.88 -25.22 18.89
C HIS A 223 -8.99 -26.24 19.19
N LEU A 224 -9.34 -27.05 18.20
CA LEU A 224 -10.41 -28.04 18.32
C LEU A 224 -9.97 -29.31 19.04
N ASP A 225 -8.65 -29.59 19.07
CA ASP A 225 -8.07 -30.75 19.72
C ASP A 225 -6.84 -30.40 20.58
N ASP A 226 -6.49 -31.27 21.52
CA ASP A 226 -5.33 -31.09 22.41
C ASP A 226 -3.99 -31.39 21.73
N LYS A 227 -3.99 -31.91 20.51
CA LYS A 227 -2.81 -32.24 19.72
C LYS A 227 -2.43 -31.11 18.76
N ASP A 228 -3.13 -30.00 18.84
CA ASP A 228 -2.88 -28.80 18.03
C ASP A 228 -2.92 -29.05 16.49
N ARG A 229 -3.79 -29.98 16.09
CA ARG A 229 -3.93 -30.32 14.66
C ARG A 229 -5.00 -29.53 13.96
N HIS A 230 -6.09 -29.19 14.64
CA HIS A 230 -7.27 -28.57 14.05
C HIS A 230 -7.53 -27.21 14.69
N HIS A 231 -7.49 -26.14 13.87
CA HIS A 231 -7.69 -24.77 14.33
C HIS A 231 -8.80 -24.10 13.52
N LEU A 232 -9.65 -23.36 14.21
CA LEU A 232 -10.55 -22.39 13.61
C LEU A 232 -10.00 -20.98 13.84
N HIS A 233 -10.06 -20.17 12.82
CA HIS A 233 -9.61 -18.79 12.84
C HIS A 233 -10.76 -17.88 12.45
N TRP A 234 -11.04 -16.88 13.25
CA TRP A 234 -11.93 -15.80 12.89
C TRP A 234 -11.21 -14.47 13.02
N PHE A 235 -11.33 -13.65 11.99
CA PHE A 235 -10.77 -12.30 11.95
C PHE A 235 -11.84 -11.34 11.47
N SER A 236 -12.02 -10.23 12.20
CA SER A 236 -12.89 -9.14 11.82
C SER A 236 -12.15 -7.82 12.04
N ALA A 237 -12.21 -6.91 11.07
CA ALA A 237 -11.60 -5.59 11.18
C ALA A 237 -12.52 -4.53 10.57
N ALA A 238 -12.55 -3.35 11.19
CA ALA A 238 -13.29 -2.20 10.71
C ALA A 238 -12.40 -0.96 10.71
N THR A 239 -12.46 -0.18 9.63
CA THR A 239 -11.72 1.08 9.48
C THR A 239 -12.68 2.19 9.07
N ARG A 240 -12.51 3.38 9.63
CA ARG A 240 -13.21 4.58 9.20
C ARG A 240 -12.22 5.73 9.08
N GLU A 241 -12.27 6.42 7.95
CA GLU A 241 -11.49 7.63 7.68
C GLU A 241 -12.43 8.75 7.27
N ARG A 242 -12.16 9.94 7.79
CA ARG A 242 -12.65 11.21 7.26
C ARG A 242 -11.48 12.15 7.16
N SER A 243 -11.23 12.71 5.97
CA SER A 243 -10.10 13.60 5.75
C SER A 243 -10.43 14.71 4.76
N GLU A 244 -9.83 15.87 4.94
CA GLU A 244 -9.96 17.03 4.03
C GLU A 244 -8.97 16.91 2.87
N GLN A 245 -8.92 15.73 2.26
CA GLN A 245 -8.04 15.43 1.14
C GLN A 245 -8.58 16.00 -0.17
N THR A 246 -7.70 16.64 -0.95
CA THR A 246 -8.05 17.24 -2.23
C THR A 246 -7.25 16.61 -3.38
N TYR A 247 -7.81 16.65 -4.58
CA TYR A 247 -7.06 16.43 -5.83
C TYR A 247 -6.31 17.69 -6.28
N LEU A 248 -6.75 18.86 -5.82
CA LEU A 248 -6.17 20.13 -6.18
C LEU A 248 -4.84 20.36 -5.46
N GLY A 249 -3.75 20.41 -6.20
CA GLY A 249 -2.46 20.95 -5.80
C GLY A 249 -2.36 22.44 -6.13
N THR A 250 -1.13 22.93 -6.31
CA THR A 250 -0.86 24.30 -6.69
C THR A 250 -0.03 24.35 -7.99
N THR A 251 0.22 25.53 -8.55
CA THR A 251 1.25 25.72 -9.58
C THR A 251 2.63 25.44 -8.99
N LEU A 252 3.62 25.20 -9.83
CA LEU A 252 5.02 24.97 -9.38
C LEU A 252 5.55 26.18 -8.60
N GLU A 253 5.29 27.39 -9.09
CA GLU A 253 5.67 28.65 -8.43
C GLU A 253 5.10 28.72 -7.01
N HIS A 254 3.79 28.55 -6.87
CA HIS A 254 3.14 28.57 -5.55
C HIS A 254 3.60 27.42 -4.63
N ALA A 255 3.89 26.23 -5.17
CA ALA A 255 4.42 25.13 -4.40
C ALA A 255 5.81 25.45 -3.81
N ILE A 256 6.63 26.20 -4.53
CA ILE A 256 7.96 26.61 -4.08
C ILE A 256 7.88 27.77 -3.06
N GLU A 257 7.11 28.81 -3.38
CA GLU A 257 7.04 30.05 -2.59
C GLU A 257 6.18 29.88 -1.33
N GLN A 258 5.07 29.15 -1.43
CA GLN A 258 4.06 28.98 -0.39
C GLN A 258 3.70 27.50 -0.22
N PRO A 259 4.62 26.66 0.27
CA PRO A 259 4.47 25.20 0.26
C PRO A 259 3.31 24.67 1.12
N SER A 260 2.68 25.48 1.94
CA SER A 260 1.47 25.15 2.70
C SER A 260 0.18 25.65 2.05
N LEU A 261 0.27 26.46 0.98
CA LEU A 261 -0.89 27.06 0.34
C LEU A 261 -1.86 26.00 -0.17
N ARG A 262 -3.14 26.28 0.05
CA ARG A 262 -4.26 25.55 -0.53
C ARG A 262 -5.25 26.54 -1.13
N TYR A 263 -5.67 26.33 -2.36
CA TYR A 263 -6.61 27.23 -3.04
C TYR A 263 -8.01 27.10 -2.47
N ILE A 264 -8.74 28.20 -2.45
CA ILE A 264 -10.10 28.28 -1.86
C ILE A 264 -11.09 27.32 -2.51
N ALA A 265 -10.93 27.05 -3.79
CA ALA A 265 -11.79 26.12 -4.52
C ALA A 265 -11.74 24.68 -4.00
N ALA A 266 -10.75 24.33 -3.17
CA ALA A 266 -10.65 23.04 -2.46
C ALA A 266 -11.23 23.07 -1.04
N ALA A 267 -11.87 24.15 -0.60
CA ALA A 267 -12.37 24.30 0.76
C ALA A 267 -13.39 23.22 1.17
N ASN A 268 -14.14 22.69 0.21
CA ASN A 268 -15.16 21.66 0.43
C ASN A 268 -14.69 20.25 0.06
N ASP A 269 -13.40 20.06 -0.33
CA ASP A 269 -12.89 18.75 -0.68
C ASP A 269 -12.76 17.87 0.55
N GLN A 270 -13.32 16.67 0.47
CA GLN A 270 -13.35 15.73 1.57
C GLN A 270 -13.33 14.28 1.07
N MET A 271 -12.64 13.42 1.81
CA MET A 271 -12.68 11.98 1.64
C MET A 271 -13.33 11.34 2.86
N ASP A 272 -14.38 10.55 2.64
CA ASP A 272 -14.97 9.64 3.62
C ASP A 272 -14.76 8.20 3.14
N MET A 273 -14.26 7.32 4.04
CA MET A 273 -14.05 5.90 3.75
C MET A 273 -14.42 5.05 4.95
N GLU A 274 -15.13 3.96 4.67
CA GLU A 274 -15.45 2.91 5.63
C GLU A 274 -15.07 1.55 5.05
N ARG A 275 -14.47 0.69 5.87
CA ARG A 275 -14.10 -0.68 5.53
C ARG A 275 -14.57 -1.63 6.61
N LEU A 276 -15.09 -2.78 6.18
CA LEU A 276 -15.38 -3.93 7.03
C LEU A 276 -14.79 -5.18 6.38
N MET A 277 -13.94 -5.90 7.08
CA MET A 277 -13.34 -7.15 6.65
C MET A 277 -13.72 -8.27 7.62
N ASN A 278 -14.14 -9.43 7.08
CA ASN A 278 -14.38 -10.64 7.85
C ASN A 278 -13.70 -11.82 7.14
N ARG A 279 -13.08 -12.68 7.93
CA ARG A 279 -12.45 -13.92 7.47
C ARG A 279 -12.73 -15.03 8.47
N LEU A 280 -13.14 -16.18 7.96
CA LEU A 280 -13.23 -17.42 8.70
C LEU A 280 -12.30 -18.43 8.05
N GLY A 281 -11.42 -19.03 8.84
CA GLY A 281 -10.45 -19.99 8.34
C GLY A 281 -10.42 -21.26 9.19
N TYR A 282 -10.01 -22.34 8.54
CA TYR A 282 -9.72 -23.63 9.17
C TYR A 282 -8.34 -24.09 8.75
N THR A 283 -7.53 -24.52 9.74
CA THR A 283 -6.21 -25.12 9.49
C THR A 283 -6.18 -26.54 10.06
N LEU A 284 -5.65 -27.45 9.23
CA LEU A 284 -5.31 -28.81 9.61
C LEU A 284 -3.79 -28.98 9.54
N ASN A 285 -3.14 -29.15 10.69
CA ASN A 285 -1.73 -29.47 10.79
C ASN A 285 -1.52 -30.99 10.81
N PHE A 286 -0.52 -31.47 10.09
CA PHE A 286 -0.11 -32.87 10.09
C PHE A 286 1.42 -32.98 10.12
N ASN A 287 1.99 -34.15 10.37
CA ASN A 287 3.40 -34.33 10.74
C ASN A 287 4.43 -33.61 9.84
N HIS A 288 4.11 -33.37 8.57
CA HIS A 288 5.05 -32.79 7.61
C HIS A 288 4.45 -31.63 6.81
N GLY A 289 3.40 -31.02 7.32
CA GLY A 289 2.77 -29.89 6.63
C GLY A 289 1.43 -29.47 7.21
N PHE A 290 0.74 -28.63 6.47
CA PHE A 290 -0.59 -28.17 6.80
C PHE A 290 -1.48 -28.04 5.57
N PHE A 291 -2.77 -28.01 5.80
CA PHE A 291 -3.80 -27.57 4.89
C PHE A 291 -4.59 -26.45 5.55
N ARG A 292 -4.91 -25.40 4.79
CA ARG A 292 -5.70 -24.26 5.25
C ARG A 292 -6.76 -23.87 4.22
N ALA A 293 -7.96 -23.58 4.73
CA ALA A 293 -9.07 -23.03 3.96
C ALA A 293 -9.53 -21.72 4.60
N ASP A 294 -9.66 -20.66 3.84
CA ASP A 294 -10.15 -19.35 4.28
C ASP A 294 -11.31 -18.90 3.40
N VAL A 295 -12.43 -18.51 4.02
CA VAL A 295 -13.53 -17.77 3.38
C VAL A 295 -13.46 -16.33 3.88
N TYR A 296 -13.54 -15.39 2.96
CA TYR A 296 -13.41 -13.97 3.31
C TYR A 296 -14.38 -13.09 2.54
N ARG A 297 -14.73 -11.97 3.17
CA ARG A 297 -15.51 -10.89 2.56
C ARG A 297 -15.06 -9.56 3.11
N GLN A 298 -14.79 -8.64 2.19
CA GLN A 298 -14.47 -7.25 2.47
C GLN A 298 -15.52 -6.35 1.80
N TYR A 299 -15.96 -5.37 2.52
CA TYR A 299 -16.77 -4.26 2.05
C TYR A 299 -15.99 -2.97 2.24
N VAL A 300 -15.96 -2.11 1.22
CA VAL A 300 -15.40 -0.76 1.32
C VAL A 300 -16.41 0.19 0.68
N HIS A 301 -16.73 1.25 1.39
CA HIS A 301 -17.42 2.41 0.86
C HIS A 301 -16.48 3.60 0.90
N ARG A 302 -16.37 4.34 -0.17
CA ARG A 302 -15.68 5.61 -0.18
C ARG A 302 -16.43 6.67 -0.98
N ASN A 303 -16.41 7.88 -0.46
CA ASN A 303 -16.85 9.05 -1.19
C ASN A 303 -15.72 10.11 -1.17
N TRP A 304 -15.07 10.29 -2.30
CA TRP A 304 -14.16 11.42 -2.46
C TRP A 304 -14.90 12.56 -3.13
N TYR A 305 -15.40 13.48 -2.32
CA TYR A 305 -16.03 14.71 -2.73
C TYR A 305 -14.94 15.74 -3.03
N LYS A 306 -14.84 16.21 -4.26
CA LYS A 306 -13.69 17.00 -4.67
C LYS A 306 -14.00 17.91 -5.84
N LEU A 307 -13.27 19.03 -5.95
CA LEU A 307 -13.30 19.90 -7.10
C LEU A 307 -12.92 19.13 -8.37
N ASP A 308 -13.70 19.31 -9.43
CA ASP A 308 -13.51 18.70 -10.74
C ASP A 308 -13.28 19.76 -11.84
N LYS A 309 -14.09 20.82 -11.83
CA LYS A 309 -14.06 21.87 -12.86
C LYS A 309 -14.36 23.24 -12.27
N ILE A 310 -13.88 24.29 -12.98
CA ILE A 310 -14.31 25.69 -12.83
C ILE A 310 -14.72 26.22 -14.19
N ASN A 311 -15.91 26.82 -14.32
CA ASN A 311 -16.53 27.30 -15.60
C ASN A 311 -16.41 26.25 -16.70
N SER A 312 -16.64 24.98 -16.39
CA SER A 312 -16.49 23.81 -17.29
C SER A 312 -15.04 23.41 -17.63
N GLN A 313 -14.02 24.16 -17.22
CA GLN A 313 -12.61 23.79 -17.43
C GLN A 313 -12.13 22.83 -16.34
N GLY A 314 -11.41 21.78 -16.75
CA GLY A 314 -10.82 20.82 -15.83
C GLY A 314 -9.71 21.45 -14.97
N ILE A 315 -9.65 21.08 -13.67
CA ILE A 315 -8.66 21.67 -12.76
C ILE A 315 -7.21 21.43 -13.18
N ALA A 316 -6.91 20.31 -13.85
CA ALA A 316 -5.57 20.03 -14.34
C ALA A 316 -5.16 21.00 -15.44
N SER A 317 -6.03 21.25 -16.42
CA SER A 317 -5.77 22.19 -17.52
C SER A 317 -5.55 23.61 -16.99
N VAL A 318 -6.37 24.05 -16.03
CA VAL A 318 -6.23 25.38 -15.41
C VAL A 318 -4.88 25.50 -14.68
N LEU A 319 -4.40 24.45 -14.01
CA LEU A 319 -3.12 24.47 -13.28
C LEU A 319 -1.90 24.36 -14.21
N GLN A 320 -2.03 23.63 -15.33
CA GLN A 320 -0.95 23.49 -16.31
C GLN A 320 -0.75 24.75 -17.14
N GLN A 321 -1.83 25.46 -17.46
CA GLN A 321 -1.84 26.63 -18.32
C GLN A 321 -2.65 27.80 -17.70
N PRO A 322 -2.20 28.37 -16.57
CA PRO A 322 -2.95 29.41 -15.86
C PRO A 322 -3.17 30.68 -16.69
N SER A 323 -2.24 30.99 -17.61
CA SER A 323 -2.34 32.12 -18.53
C SER A 323 -3.46 31.99 -19.54
N ASP A 324 -3.82 30.75 -19.91
CA ASP A 324 -4.89 30.49 -20.90
C ASP A 324 -6.28 30.49 -20.25
N TYR A 325 -6.30 30.27 -18.88
CA TYR A 325 -7.51 30.22 -18.06
C TYR A 325 -7.46 31.21 -16.89
N PRO A 326 -7.21 32.53 -17.13
CA PRO A 326 -6.97 33.49 -16.05
C PRO A 326 -8.17 33.68 -15.12
N VAL A 327 -9.40 33.62 -15.64
CA VAL A 327 -10.62 33.74 -14.83
C VAL A 327 -10.79 32.56 -13.91
N GLU A 328 -10.64 31.33 -14.43
CA GLU A 328 -10.75 30.09 -13.69
C GLU A 328 -9.63 29.99 -12.63
N PHE A 329 -8.43 30.42 -12.97
CA PHE A 329 -7.30 30.39 -12.04
C PHE A 329 -7.45 31.41 -10.91
N LEU A 330 -7.91 32.65 -11.18
CA LEU A 330 -8.24 33.62 -10.15
C LEU A 330 -9.41 33.15 -9.27
N ALA A 331 -10.44 32.54 -9.88
CA ALA A 331 -11.54 31.96 -9.11
C ALA A 331 -11.06 30.81 -8.22
N MET A 332 -10.17 29.95 -8.73
CA MET A 332 -9.58 28.85 -7.96
C MET A 332 -8.86 29.35 -6.70
N GLN A 333 -8.15 30.47 -6.81
CA GLN A 333 -7.45 31.11 -5.71
C GLN A 333 -8.40 31.86 -4.75
N GLY A 334 -9.63 32.18 -5.17
CA GLY A 334 -10.54 33.04 -4.44
C GLY A 334 -10.27 34.56 -4.64
N LEU A 335 -9.61 34.92 -5.73
CA LEU A 335 -9.24 36.28 -6.08
C LEU A 335 -10.14 36.89 -7.17
N HIS A 336 -10.99 36.08 -7.79
CA HIS A 336 -11.93 36.57 -8.82
C HIS A 336 -13.08 37.34 -8.17
N THR A 337 -13.38 38.51 -8.74
CA THR A 337 -14.39 39.45 -8.20
C THR A 337 -15.80 39.21 -8.71
N ASP A 338 -15.95 38.47 -9.81
CA ASP A 338 -17.24 38.05 -10.34
C ASP A 338 -17.53 36.59 -9.90
N THR A 339 -18.78 36.17 -10.13
CA THR A 339 -19.17 34.80 -9.79
C THR A 339 -18.63 33.81 -10.82
N ALA A 340 -17.86 32.81 -10.39
CA ALA A 340 -17.46 31.66 -11.17
C ALA A 340 -18.19 30.40 -10.71
N LEU A 341 -18.42 29.43 -11.62
CA LEU A 341 -19.09 28.18 -11.32
C LEU A 341 -18.06 27.07 -11.05
N ALA A 342 -18.07 26.51 -9.86
CA ALA A 342 -17.30 25.32 -9.53
C ALA A 342 -18.17 24.06 -9.56
N THR A 343 -17.65 22.99 -10.13
CA THR A 343 -18.27 21.65 -10.11
C THR A 343 -17.49 20.76 -9.15
N LEU A 344 -18.14 20.29 -8.10
CA LEU A 344 -17.58 19.32 -7.16
C LEU A 344 -18.19 17.93 -7.42
N LYS A 345 -17.34 16.94 -7.67
CA LYS A 345 -17.74 15.57 -7.98
C LYS A 345 -17.64 14.69 -6.75
N ALA A 346 -18.75 14.04 -6.42
CA ALA A 346 -18.80 12.97 -5.43
C ALA A 346 -18.35 11.65 -6.08
N ASN A 347 -17.10 11.26 -5.91
CA ASN A 347 -16.61 9.94 -6.34
C ASN A 347 -17.09 8.85 -5.40
N ASN A 348 -18.42 8.74 -5.27
CA ASN A 348 -19.09 7.76 -4.42
C ASN A 348 -18.99 6.37 -5.03
N ARG A 349 -18.36 5.43 -4.30
CA ARG A 349 -18.10 4.06 -4.77
C ARG A 349 -18.25 3.07 -3.64
N TYR A 350 -18.88 1.94 -3.96
CA TYR A 350 -19.02 0.77 -3.10
C TYR A 350 -18.23 -0.38 -3.69
N TYR A 351 -17.50 -1.11 -2.85
CA TYR A 351 -16.69 -2.23 -3.28
C TYR A 351 -17.06 -3.46 -2.44
N ILE A 352 -17.14 -4.60 -3.09
CA ILE A 352 -17.18 -5.91 -2.43
C ILE A 352 -16.02 -6.73 -3.00
N SER A 353 -15.31 -7.40 -2.12
CA SER A 353 -14.25 -8.35 -2.46
C SER A 353 -14.45 -9.59 -1.57
N GLN A 354 -14.66 -10.76 -2.17
CA GLN A 354 -14.95 -11.98 -1.42
C GLN A 354 -14.41 -13.21 -2.14
N GLY A 355 -14.18 -14.29 -1.37
CA GLY A 355 -13.68 -15.51 -1.99
C GLY A 355 -13.44 -16.65 -1.02
N LEU A 356 -13.02 -17.75 -1.62
CA LEU A 356 -12.50 -18.95 -0.96
C LEU A 356 -11.04 -19.12 -1.38
N GLN A 357 -10.15 -19.30 -0.41
CA GLN A 357 -8.75 -19.62 -0.64
C GLN A 357 -8.36 -20.89 0.06
N LEU A 358 -7.76 -21.82 -0.67
CA LEU A 358 -7.22 -23.07 -0.18
C LEU A 358 -5.70 -23.04 -0.32
N ARG A 359 -4.97 -23.45 0.71
CA ARG A 359 -3.50 -23.53 0.71
C ARG A 359 -3.07 -24.83 1.36
N GLY A 360 -2.06 -25.47 0.80
CA GLY A 360 -1.43 -26.63 1.38
C GLY A 360 0.08 -26.55 1.26
N GLN A 361 0.76 -26.99 2.29
CA GLN A 361 2.22 -27.14 2.30
C GLN A 361 2.55 -28.49 2.89
N TRP A 362 3.47 -29.21 2.25
CA TRP A 362 3.99 -30.48 2.81
C TRP A 362 5.43 -30.69 2.38
N SER A 363 6.17 -31.45 3.21
CA SER A 363 7.57 -31.77 2.98
C SER A 363 7.78 -33.28 2.94
N GLN A 364 8.67 -33.73 2.05
CA GLN A 364 9.10 -35.11 1.92
C GLN A 364 10.63 -35.16 2.04
N ARG A 365 11.13 -36.11 2.81
CA ARG A 365 12.56 -36.39 2.90
C ARG A 365 12.87 -37.64 2.12
N LEU A 366 13.73 -37.52 1.10
CA LEU A 366 14.19 -38.61 0.24
C LEU A 366 15.70 -38.72 0.36
N GLU A 367 16.19 -39.59 1.26
CA GLU A 367 17.61 -39.73 1.61
C GLU A 367 18.26 -38.38 1.99
N ARG A 368 19.11 -37.81 1.11
CA ARG A 368 19.80 -36.53 1.29
C ARG A 368 19.05 -35.34 0.74
N ASN A 369 17.86 -35.56 0.14
CA ASN A 369 17.05 -34.51 -0.45
C ASN A 369 15.86 -34.18 0.44
N ILE A 370 15.48 -32.91 0.47
CA ILE A 370 14.22 -32.44 1.04
C ILE A 370 13.44 -31.81 -0.09
N LEU A 371 12.21 -32.31 -0.31
CA LEU A 371 11.24 -31.70 -1.20
C LEU A 371 10.16 -31.03 -0.35
N LYS A 372 10.01 -29.72 -0.51
CA LYS A 372 8.92 -28.95 0.07
C LYS A 372 7.97 -28.56 -1.06
N HIS A 373 6.70 -28.88 -0.91
CA HIS A 373 5.65 -28.58 -1.87
C HIS A 373 4.69 -27.56 -1.29
N GLU A 374 4.24 -26.63 -2.11
CA GLU A 374 3.23 -25.64 -1.77
C GLU A 374 2.23 -25.55 -2.93
N ALA A 375 0.95 -25.65 -2.61
CA ALA A 375 -0.13 -25.54 -3.57
C ALA A 375 -1.25 -24.65 -3.03
N GLY A 376 -1.94 -23.97 -3.91
CA GLY A 376 -3.11 -23.20 -3.52
C GLY A 376 -4.07 -22.96 -4.65
N LEU A 377 -5.33 -22.77 -4.27
CA LEU A 377 -6.43 -22.39 -5.14
C LEU A 377 -7.13 -21.17 -4.56
N ARG A 378 -7.56 -20.24 -5.41
CA ARG A 378 -8.39 -19.10 -5.02
C ARG A 378 -9.54 -18.97 -6.01
N PHE A 379 -10.75 -18.88 -5.46
CA PHE A 379 -11.94 -18.43 -6.16
C PHE A 379 -12.30 -17.08 -5.60
N HIS A 380 -12.39 -16.07 -6.46
CA HIS A 380 -12.54 -14.68 -6.06
C HIS A 380 -13.60 -13.99 -6.90
N TYR A 381 -14.37 -13.13 -6.26
CA TYR A 381 -15.26 -12.19 -6.89
C TYR A 381 -15.07 -10.82 -6.26
N ASP A 382 -14.91 -9.81 -7.09
CA ASP A 382 -14.95 -8.43 -6.65
C ASP A 382 -15.76 -7.55 -7.61
N HIS A 383 -16.25 -6.43 -7.07
CA HIS A 383 -16.82 -5.38 -7.88
C HIS A 383 -16.58 -3.99 -7.30
N ALA A 384 -16.62 -2.99 -8.19
CA ALA A 384 -16.62 -1.57 -7.88
C ALA A 384 -17.89 -0.96 -8.47
N ASP A 385 -18.83 -0.63 -7.61
CA ASP A 385 -20.05 0.09 -7.97
C ASP A 385 -19.82 1.59 -7.89
N ARG A 386 -19.97 2.29 -9.01
CA ARG A 386 -19.82 3.74 -9.13
C ARG A 386 -21.19 4.37 -9.31
N PHE A 387 -21.66 5.08 -8.27
CA PHE A 387 -22.91 5.78 -8.27
C PHE A 387 -22.68 7.23 -7.85
N GLN A 388 -22.27 8.05 -8.82
CA GLN A 388 -21.63 9.33 -8.62
C GLN A 388 -22.56 10.48 -9.03
N HIS A 389 -22.35 11.67 -8.43
CA HIS A 389 -23.01 12.90 -8.79
C HIS A 389 -22.04 14.07 -8.77
N SER A 390 -22.46 15.21 -9.32
CA SER A 390 -21.69 16.45 -9.25
C SER A 390 -22.59 17.56 -8.76
N ASP A 391 -22.13 18.30 -7.75
CA ASP A 391 -22.77 19.49 -7.22
C ASP A 391 -22.16 20.75 -7.83
N SER A 392 -22.96 21.80 -7.97
CA SER A 392 -22.51 23.11 -8.46
C SER A 392 -22.42 24.10 -7.32
N TYR A 393 -21.34 24.87 -7.30
CA TYR A 393 -21.07 25.92 -6.33
C TYR A 393 -20.77 27.24 -7.04
N ASN A 394 -21.23 28.34 -6.50
CA ASN A 394 -20.78 29.66 -6.87
C ASN A 394 -19.53 30.00 -6.06
N ILE A 395 -18.45 30.38 -6.72
CA ILE A 395 -17.25 30.99 -6.12
C ILE A 395 -17.33 32.49 -6.36
N PHE A 396 -17.27 33.26 -5.29
CA PHE A 396 -17.17 34.71 -5.31
C PHE A 396 -16.14 35.16 -4.27
N GLY A 397 -15.02 35.67 -4.73
CA GLY A 397 -13.87 35.90 -3.88
C GLY A 397 -13.48 34.64 -3.10
N ALA A 398 -13.33 34.75 -1.80
CA ALA A 398 -12.96 33.67 -0.90
C ALA A 398 -14.12 32.80 -0.40
N GLN A 399 -15.31 32.90 -1.01
CA GLN A 399 -16.51 32.19 -0.55
C GLN A 399 -16.97 31.19 -1.61
N MET A 400 -17.41 30.02 -1.14
CA MET A 400 -18.06 28.98 -1.95
C MET A 400 -19.47 28.76 -1.41
N ALA A 401 -20.48 28.97 -2.24
CA ALA A 401 -21.89 28.75 -1.88
C ALA A 401 -22.50 27.68 -2.77
N LEU A 402 -23.14 26.67 -2.17
CA LEU A 402 -23.87 25.64 -2.91
C LEU A 402 -24.97 26.28 -3.77
N GLN A 403 -24.93 26.07 -5.08
CA GLN A 403 -25.94 26.52 -6.03
C GLN A 403 -26.98 25.42 -6.28
N SER A 404 -26.53 24.20 -6.59
CA SER A 404 -27.42 23.07 -6.84
C SER A 404 -26.75 21.75 -6.52
N ARG A 405 -27.56 20.76 -6.15
CA ARG A 405 -27.12 19.38 -5.99
C ARG A 405 -27.45 18.56 -7.21
N GLY A 406 -26.49 17.76 -7.68
CA GLY A 406 -26.68 16.81 -8.76
C GLY A 406 -27.43 15.56 -8.30
N ALA A 407 -28.18 14.97 -9.20
CA ALA A 407 -28.80 13.67 -8.94
C ALA A 407 -27.76 12.54 -8.93
N ALA A 408 -27.96 11.55 -8.07
CA ALA A 408 -27.09 10.39 -8.00
C ALA A 408 -27.07 9.63 -9.35
N GLY A 409 -25.90 9.14 -9.75
CA GLY A 409 -25.71 8.44 -11.03
C GLY A 409 -25.35 9.34 -12.21
N THR A 410 -25.62 10.67 -12.15
CA THR A 410 -25.41 11.56 -13.30
C THR A 410 -23.95 11.80 -13.67
N ALA A 411 -23.01 11.57 -12.73
CA ALA A 411 -21.57 11.74 -12.96
C ALA A 411 -20.79 10.42 -13.01
N GLY A 412 -21.50 9.30 -13.04
CA GLY A 412 -20.97 7.93 -13.15
C GLY A 412 -21.93 6.93 -12.54
N ASN A 413 -22.42 6.00 -13.36
CA ASN A 413 -23.46 5.06 -12.98
C ASN A 413 -23.18 3.70 -13.60
N ARG A 414 -22.27 2.93 -12.97
CA ARG A 414 -21.84 1.64 -13.52
C ARG A 414 -21.26 0.71 -12.47
N ILE A 415 -21.22 -0.56 -12.80
CA ILE A 415 -20.61 -1.64 -12.02
C ILE A 415 -19.49 -2.27 -12.84
N ASP A 416 -18.25 -2.19 -12.34
CA ASP A 416 -17.11 -2.95 -12.82
C ASP A 416 -16.97 -4.18 -11.92
N ALA A 417 -16.99 -5.40 -12.49
CA ALA A 417 -16.92 -6.64 -11.72
C ALA A 417 -15.90 -7.61 -12.31
N SER A 418 -15.32 -8.47 -11.46
CA SER A 418 -14.44 -9.54 -11.89
C SER A 418 -14.71 -10.83 -11.13
N THR A 419 -14.80 -11.94 -11.86
CA THR A 419 -14.76 -13.29 -11.32
C THR A 419 -13.46 -13.93 -11.72
N ALA A 420 -12.70 -14.46 -10.74
CA ALA A 420 -11.40 -15.05 -10.98
C ALA A 420 -11.26 -16.41 -10.31
N ALA A 421 -10.62 -17.34 -11.02
CA ALA A 421 -10.12 -18.59 -10.47
C ALA A 421 -8.62 -18.64 -10.69
N SER A 422 -7.84 -18.89 -9.65
CA SER A 422 -6.41 -19.02 -9.76
C SER A 422 -5.89 -20.23 -9.00
N GLY A 423 -4.83 -20.83 -9.52
CA GLY A 423 -4.16 -21.94 -8.89
C GLY A 423 -2.65 -21.82 -9.02
N TYR A 424 -1.94 -22.21 -8.00
CA TYR A 424 -0.48 -22.27 -8.06
C TYR A 424 0.05 -23.57 -7.46
N TYR A 425 1.22 -23.95 -7.96
CA TYR A 425 2.03 -25.01 -7.40
C TYR A 425 3.49 -24.60 -7.43
N ARG A 426 4.19 -24.86 -6.33
CA ARG A 426 5.62 -24.57 -6.16
C ARG A 426 6.28 -25.74 -5.46
N THR A 427 7.42 -26.19 -5.97
CA THR A 427 8.28 -27.17 -5.29
C THR A 427 9.64 -26.57 -5.00
N THR A 428 10.18 -26.86 -3.84
CA THR A 428 11.54 -26.50 -3.43
C THR A 428 12.30 -27.77 -3.16
N TRP A 429 13.33 -28.02 -3.94
CA TRP A 429 14.29 -29.10 -3.75
C TRP A 429 15.52 -28.57 -3.00
N THR A 430 15.88 -29.23 -1.91
CA THR A 430 17.06 -28.89 -1.12
C THR A 430 17.97 -30.11 -1.02
N ARG A 431 19.25 -29.95 -1.36
CA ARG A 431 20.29 -30.96 -1.24
C ARG A 431 21.61 -30.32 -0.84
N GLY A 432 22.07 -30.60 0.37
CA GLY A 432 23.28 -29.95 0.92
C GLY A 432 23.14 -28.43 0.88
N SER A 433 24.07 -27.76 0.19
CA SER A 433 24.09 -26.31 0.03
C SER A 433 23.23 -25.76 -1.12
N TRP A 434 22.60 -26.63 -1.90
CA TRP A 434 21.76 -26.21 -3.03
C TRP A 434 20.27 -26.22 -2.68
N LYS A 435 19.60 -25.19 -3.13
CA LYS A 435 18.15 -25.07 -3.06
C LYS A 435 17.64 -24.60 -4.44
N VAL A 436 16.80 -25.40 -5.05
CA VAL A 436 16.15 -25.06 -6.34
C VAL A 436 14.65 -25.00 -6.13
N GLN A 437 14.06 -23.90 -6.56
CA GLN A 437 12.63 -23.70 -6.46
C GLN A 437 12.05 -23.49 -7.86
N ALA A 438 11.06 -24.29 -8.21
CA ALA A 438 10.32 -24.17 -9.45
C ALA A 438 8.82 -24.14 -9.17
N GLY A 439 8.10 -23.36 -9.91
CA GLY A 439 6.65 -23.28 -9.75
C GLY A 439 5.97 -22.50 -10.85
N GLY A 440 4.66 -22.41 -10.73
CA GLY A 440 3.85 -21.62 -11.64
C GLY A 440 2.48 -21.33 -11.05
N ARG A 441 1.88 -20.29 -11.57
CA ARG A 441 0.53 -19.84 -11.27
C ARG A 441 -0.28 -19.71 -12.54
N SER A 442 -1.51 -20.15 -12.51
CA SER A 442 -2.49 -19.92 -13.57
C SER A 442 -3.59 -19.01 -13.06
N GLU A 443 -4.02 -18.08 -13.91
CA GLU A 443 -5.16 -17.20 -13.65
C GLU A 443 -6.17 -17.34 -14.77
N PHE A 444 -7.43 -17.45 -14.39
CA PHE A 444 -8.60 -17.34 -15.25
C PHE A 444 -9.43 -16.19 -14.71
N ILE A 445 -9.63 -15.15 -15.51
CA ILE A 445 -10.32 -13.91 -15.09
C ILE A 445 -11.39 -13.60 -16.14
N LEU A 446 -12.61 -13.35 -15.67
CA LEU A 446 -13.69 -12.75 -16.43
C LEU A 446 -13.98 -11.38 -15.82
N ALA A 447 -13.57 -10.31 -16.50
CA ALA A 447 -13.84 -8.93 -16.12
C ALA A 447 -15.03 -8.43 -16.94
N SER A 448 -15.98 -7.76 -16.29
CA SER A 448 -17.18 -7.20 -16.91
C SER A 448 -17.45 -5.78 -16.43
N ARG A 449 -18.16 -5.04 -17.26
CA ARG A 449 -18.76 -3.75 -16.91
C ARG A 449 -20.21 -3.72 -17.36
N GLU A 450 -21.07 -3.23 -16.49
CA GLU A 450 -22.43 -2.81 -16.80
C GLU A 450 -22.52 -1.32 -16.54
N ASP A 451 -22.80 -0.54 -17.60
CA ASP A 451 -22.89 0.90 -17.54
C ASP A 451 -24.32 1.34 -17.87
N PHE A 452 -24.99 1.91 -16.89
CA PHE A 452 -26.38 2.38 -16.99
C PHE A 452 -26.50 3.77 -17.60
N GLY A 453 -25.36 4.48 -17.75
CA GLY A 453 -25.34 5.86 -18.26
C GLY A 453 -25.86 6.88 -17.24
N SER A 454 -25.75 8.16 -17.61
CA SER A 454 -26.18 9.29 -16.76
C SER A 454 -27.67 9.52 -16.76
N THR A 455 -28.41 8.93 -17.70
CA THR A 455 -29.86 9.14 -17.91
C THR A 455 -30.73 8.06 -17.24
N ASP A 456 -30.13 7.02 -16.67
CA ASP A 456 -30.84 5.93 -15.97
C ASP A 456 -30.38 5.83 -14.49
N PRO A 457 -30.68 6.83 -13.65
CA PRO A 457 -30.25 6.82 -12.24
C PRO A 457 -30.91 5.72 -11.42
N GLU A 458 -32.06 5.21 -11.83
CA GLU A 458 -32.77 4.11 -11.17
C GLU A 458 -32.29 2.73 -11.61
N ARG A 459 -31.38 2.68 -12.57
CA ARG A 459 -30.80 1.43 -13.10
C ARG A 459 -31.85 0.45 -13.63
N THR A 460 -32.79 0.97 -14.36
CA THR A 460 -33.85 0.18 -15.01
C THR A 460 -33.28 -0.70 -16.13
N GLY A 461 -32.09 -0.39 -16.64
CA GLY A 461 -31.42 -1.08 -17.72
C GLY A 461 -31.86 -0.68 -19.12
N ILE A 462 -32.73 0.31 -19.28
CA ILE A 462 -33.28 0.72 -20.60
C ILE A 462 -32.18 1.11 -21.58
N ASN A 463 -31.09 1.72 -21.10
CA ASN A 463 -29.94 2.16 -21.91
C ASN A 463 -28.63 1.54 -21.44
N ALA A 464 -28.69 0.45 -20.68
CA ALA A 464 -27.49 -0.18 -20.14
C ALA A 464 -26.64 -0.78 -21.27
N SER A 465 -25.35 -0.51 -21.22
CA SER A 465 -24.35 -1.17 -22.07
C SER A 465 -23.54 -2.15 -21.21
N THR A 466 -23.27 -3.32 -21.79
CA THR A 466 -22.44 -4.35 -21.14
C THR A 466 -21.24 -4.69 -22.00
N ARG A 467 -20.11 -4.94 -21.33
CA ARG A 467 -18.91 -5.46 -21.98
C ARG A 467 -18.18 -6.43 -21.08
N ALA A 468 -17.43 -7.32 -21.65
CA ALA A 468 -16.62 -8.27 -20.90
C ALA A 468 -15.31 -8.57 -21.61
N ASN A 469 -14.28 -8.88 -20.83
CA ASN A 469 -12.97 -9.31 -21.31
C ASN A 469 -12.52 -10.53 -20.51
N ARG A 470 -11.88 -11.48 -21.20
CA ARG A 470 -11.41 -12.73 -20.62
C ARG A 470 -9.90 -12.80 -20.68
N THR A 471 -9.28 -13.09 -19.54
CA THR A 471 -7.84 -13.34 -19.44
C THR A 471 -7.59 -14.77 -18.96
N ILE A 472 -6.75 -15.52 -19.70
CA ILE A 472 -6.19 -16.81 -19.27
C ILE A 472 -4.69 -16.70 -19.40
N ILE A 473 -3.97 -16.96 -18.30
CA ILE A 473 -2.51 -16.79 -18.30
C ILE A 473 -1.83 -17.81 -17.39
N PHE A 474 -0.62 -18.24 -17.80
CA PHE A 474 0.29 -19.04 -16.99
C PHE A 474 1.57 -18.26 -16.69
N LEU A 475 1.98 -18.27 -15.44
CA LEU A 475 3.07 -17.46 -14.87
C LEU A 475 4.10 -18.41 -14.24
N PRO A 476 5.10 -18.89 -14.98
CA PRO A 476 6.17 -19.72 -14.45
C PRO A 476 7.18 -18.90 -13.64
N GLY A 477 7.86 -19.56 -12.71
CA GLY A 477 8.98 -19.03 -11.98
C GLY A 477 9.98 -20.11 -11.58
N LEU A 478 11.26 -19.75 -11.65
CA LEU A 478 12.38 -20.62 -11.28
C LEU A 478 13.38 -19.80 -10.46
N SER A 479 13.89 -20.36 -9.38
CA SER A 479 15.06 -19.80 -8.69
C SER A 479 16.01 -20.90 -8.25
N ILE A 480 17.28 -20.57 -8.23
CA ILE A 480 18.35 -21.39 -7.73
C ILE A 480 19.12 -20.62 -6.67
N ASN A 481 19.48 -21.29 -5.62
CA ASN A 481 20.23 -20.74 -4.50
C ASN A 481 21.35 -21.70 -4.11
N LYS A 482 22.51 -21.17 -3.85
CA LYS A 482 23.67 -21.90 -3.32
C LYS A 482 24.17 -21.24 -2.06
N GLN A 483 24.08 -21.94 -0.95
CA GLN A 483 24.64 -21.51 0.31
C GLN A 483 26.09 -22.01 0.45
N THR A 484 27.00 -21.12 0.74
CA THR A 484 28.38 -21.42 1.15
C THR A 484 28.52 -21.09 2.64
N GLU A 485 29.70 -21.23 3.21
CA GLU A 485 29.97 -20.86 4.59
C GLU A 485 29.64 -19.38 4.90
N HIS A 486 29.98 -18.49 3.97
CA HIS A 486 29.84 -17.03 4.17
C HIS A 486 28.81 -16.38 3.27
N TRP A 487 28.41 -17.03 2.18
CA TRP A 487 27.57 -16.43 1.17
C TRP A 487 26.38 -17.29 0.78
N ASN A 488 25.27 -16.64 0.60
CA ASN A 488 24.10 -17.15 -0.07
C ASN A 488 24.02 -16.47 -1.45
N ILE A 489 24.18 -17.24 -2.51
CA ILE A 489 24.18 -16.76 -3.91
C ILE A 489 22.90 -17.27 -4.55
N PHE A 490 22.13 -16.39 -5.15
CA PHE A 490 20.89 -16.79 -5.78
C PHE A 490 20.68 -16.12 -7.13
N ALA A 491 19.92 -16.80 -7.97
CA ALA A 491 19.42 -16.27 -9.24
C ALA A 491 17.96 -16.72 -9.43
N GLY A 492 17.17 -15.89 -10.09
CA GLY A 492 15.78 -16.18 -10.36
C GLY A 492 15.28 -15.59 -11.66
N ILE A 493 14.26 -16.23 -12.22
CA ILE A 493 13.49 -15.74 -13.36
C ILE A 493 12.01 -16.02 -13.11
N HIS A 494 11.15 -15.06 -13.40
CA HIS A 494 9.70 -15.25 -13.32
C HIS A 494 8.95 -14.39 -14.32
N ARG A 495 7.74 -14.81 -14.63
CA ARG A 495 6.78 -14.04 -15.42
C ARG A 495 5.75 -13.40 -14.48
N GLY A 496 5.54 -12.10 -14.63
CA GLY A 496 4.51 -11.33 -13.95
C GLY A 496 3.42 -10.85 -14.91
N PHE A 497 2.28 -10.46 -14.37
CA PHE A 497 1.20 -9.85 -15.13
C PHE A 497 0.37 -8.85 -14.29
N THR A 498 -0.37 -7.98 -15.00
CA THR A 498 -1.45 -7.15 -14.44
C THR A 498 -2.70 -7.33 -15.31
N PRO A 499 -3.89 -7.56 -14.71
CA PRO A 499 -5.14 -7.77 -15.46
C PRO A 499 -5.53 -6.60 -16.35
N ALA A 500 -6.14 -6.90 -17.50
CA ALA A 500 -6.52 -5.92 -18.52
C ALA A 500 -7.85 -5.16 -18.25
N GLY A 501 -8.60 -5.53 -17.20
CA GLY A 501 -9.95 -4.98 -16.98
C GLY A 501 -10.98 -5.47 -18.00
N SER A 502 -12.11 -4.75 -18.09
CA SER A 502 -13.29 -5.19 -18.88
C SER A 502 -13.32 -4.65 -20.31
N LYS A 503 -12.43 -3.74 -20.72
CA LYS A 503 -12.42 -3.13 -22.05
C LYS A 503 -11.97 -4.19 -23.08
N GLU A 504 -12.79 -4.40 -24.10
CA GLU A 504 -12.48 -5.32 -25.20
C GLU A 504 -11.23 -4.86 -25.95
N GLY A 505 -10.39 -5.80 -26.36
CA GLY A 505 -9.15 -5.51 -27.07
C GLY A 505 -7.98 -5.07 -26.19
N VAL A 506 -8.20 -4.68 -24.94
CA VAL A 506 -7.11 -4.40 -24.01
C VAL A 506 -6.51 -5.73 -23.53
N LEU A 507 -5.20 -5.85 -23.67
CA LEU A 507 -4.44 -7.04 -23.28
C LEU A 507 -3.80 -6.84 -21.89
N PRO A 508 -3.58 -7.92 -21.13
CA PRO A 508 -2.89 -7.82 -19.86
C PRO A 508 -1.44 -7.34 -20.05
N GLU A 509 -0.97 -6.50 -19.12
CA GLU A 509 0.46 -6.18 -19.01
C GLU A 509 1.24 -7.40 -18.59
N LEU A 510 2.39 -7.61 -19.20
CA LEU A 510 3.27 -8.74 -18.93
C LEU A 510 4.66 -8.25 -18.55
N SER A 511 5.34 -9.02 -17.70
CA SER A 511 6.75 -8.82 -17.45
C SER A 511 7.51 -10.15 -17.42
N ILE A 512 8.77 -10.12 -17.85
CA ILE A 512 9.76 -11.17 -17.59
C ILE A 512 10.84 -10.51 -16.76
N SER A 513 11.00 -11.00 -15.53
CA SER A 513 11.94 -10.43 -14.57
C SER A 513 13.00 -11.46 -14.20
N THR A 514 14.26 -11.03 -14.21
CA THR A 514 15.42 -11.81 -13.77
C THR A 514 16.12 -11.11 -12.61
N GLU A 515 16.71 -11.89 -11.74
CA GLU A 515 17.51 -11.36 -10.63
C GLU A 515 18.73 -12.22 -10.35
N PHE A 516 19.77 -11.58 -9.86
CA PHE A 516 20.97 -12.23 -9.32
C PHE A 516 21.33 -11.54 -8.01
N GLY A 517 21.51 -12.29 -6.93
CA GLY A 517 21.76 -11.75 -5.61
C GLY A 517 22.87 -12.46 -4.84
N LEU A 518 23.50 -11.67 -3.98
CA LEU A 518 24.50 -12.07 -3.00
C LEU A 518 24.04 -11.63 -1.62
N GLU A 519 24.03 -12.54 -0.67
CA GLU A 519 23.73 -12.27 0.74
C GLU A 519 24.81 -12.90 1.62
N HIS A 520 25.29 -12.16 2.60
CA HIS A 520 26.27 -12.70 3.53
C HIS A 520 25.55 -13.40 4.69
N THR A 521 25.94 -14.65 4.98
CA THR A 521 25.22 -15.50 5.96
C THR A 521 25.33 -15.03 7.41
N GLN A 522 26.42 -14.34 7.77
CA GLN A 522 26.71 -13.92 9.14
C GLN A 522 26.68 -12.40 9.35
N ARG A 523 26.69 -11.61 8.27
CA ARG A 523 26.65 -10.16 8.32
C ARG A 523 25.40 -9.66 7.60
N PRO A 524 24.72 -8.63 8.10
CA PRO A 524 23.58 -8.05 7.40
C PRO A 524 24.04 -7.30 6.13
N PHE A 525 24.32 -8.05 5.08
CA PHE A 525 24.70 -7.56 3.76
C PHE A 525 23.92 -8.30 2.69
N GLN A 526 23.26 -7.55 1.82
CA GLN A 526 22.59 -8.06 0.63
C GLN A 526 22.84 -7.11 -0.53
N LEU A 527 23.11 -7.67 -1.72
CA LEU A 527 23.21 -6.95 -3.00
C LEU A 527 22.49 -7.76 -4.07
N VAL A 528 21.60 -7.12 -4.81
CA VAL A 528 20.82 -7.75 -5.88
C VAL A 528 20.85 -6.90 -7.13
N ALA A 529 21.18 -7.49 -8.25
CA ALA A 529 20.96 -6.94 -9.58
C ALA A 529 19.66 -7.51 -10.15
N PHE A 530 18.86 -6.68 -10.79
CA PHE A 530 17.61 -7.09 -11.40
C PHE A 530 17.40 -6.49 -12.79
N HIS A 531 16.68 -7.21 -13.62
CA HIS A 531 16.31 -6.80 -14.97
C HIS A 531 14.91 -7.28 -15.29
N SER A 532 14.05 -6.38 -15.77
CA SER A 532 12.66 -6.67 -16.09
C SER A 532 12.30 -6.06 -17.44
N ALA A 533 11.83 -6.88 -18.36
CA ALA A 533 11.26 -6.47 -19.64
C ALA A 533 9.73 -6.49 -19.54
N TYR A 534 9.11 -5.36 -19.85
CA TYR A 534 7.65 -5.16 -19.83
C TYR A 534 7.12 -5.10 -21.25
N ASP A 535 6.01 -5.77 -21.47
CA ASP A 535 5.23 -5.74 -22.71
C ASP A 535 3.82 -5.22 -22.39
N ARG A 536 3.31 -4.31 -23.23
CA ARG A 536 1.95 -3.75 -23.12
C ARG A 536 1.67 -3.13 -21.76
N LEU A 537 2.49 -2.18 -21.34
CA LEU A 537 2.25 -1.41 -20.13
C LEU A 537 0.79 -0.92 -20.09
N LEU A 538 0.16 -0.99 -18.92
CA LEU A 538 -1.20 -0.51 -18.73
C LEU A 538 -1.19 0.89 -18.09
N GLY A 539 -1.78 1.87 -18.73
CA GLY A 539 -2.13 3.16 -18.15
C GLY A 539 -3.54 3.13 -17.58
N SER A 540 -3.79 3.86 -16.50
CA SER A 540 -5.12 4.00 -15.89
C SER A 540 -5.42 5.45 -15.57
N ASP A 541 -6.58 5.94 -16.02
CA ASP A 541 -7.06 7.29 -15.72
C ASP A 541 -7.75 7.41 -14.34
N ALA A 542 -7.71 6.34 -13.53
CA ALA A 542 -8.48 6.24 -12.28
C ALA A 542 -8.14 7.31 -11.23
N ALA A 543 -6.93 7.87 -11.28
CA ALA A 543 -6.46 8.88 -10.33
C ALA A 543 -5.91 10.14 -11.01
N SER A 544 -6.10 10.31 -12.33
CA SER A 544 -5.76 11.56 -13.01
C SER A 544 -6.88 12.59 -12.80
N ALA A 545 -6.52 13.84 -12.62
CA ALA A 545 -7.49 14.90 -12.38
C ALA A 545 -8.00 15.56 -13.66
N GLY A 546 -7.30 15.42 -14.76
CA GLY A 546 -7.73 15.85 -16.11
C GLY A 546 -8.44 14.75 -16.87
N GLY A 547 -8.28 13.50 -16.44
CA GLY A 547 -8.88 12.36 -17.10
C GLY A 547 -10.39 12.29 -16.88
N SER A 548 -11.05 11.50 -17.72
CA SER A 548 -12.51 11.29 -17.65
C SER A 548 -12.94 10.69 -16.28
N GLY A 549 -11.99 10.22 -15.47
CA GLY A 549 -12.24 9.45 -14.25
C GLY A 549 -12.97 8.14 -14.56
N SER A 550 -12.90 7.73 -15.82
CA SER A 550 -13.58 6.54 -16.33
C SER A 550 -13.03 5.26 -15.74
N GLY A 551 -11.77 5.26 -15.27
CA GLY A 551 -11.03 4.07 -14.88
C GLY A 551 -10.82 3.13 -16.05
N GLU A 552 -10.75 3.68 -17.26
CA GLU A 552 -10.35 2.92 -18.43
C GLU A 552 -8.87 2.54 -18.33
N LEU A 553 -8.58 1.37 -18.87
CA LEU A 553 -7.22 0.92 -19.06
C LEU A 553 -6.83 1.05 -20.53
N TYR A 554 -5.59 1.47 -20.75
CA TYR A 554 -5.02 1.65 -22.09
C TYR A 554 -3.72 0.84 -22.13
N ASN A 555 -3.49 0.12 -23.24
CA ASN A 555 -2.18 -0.46 -23.47
C ASN A 555 -1.25 0.65 -23.99
N GLY A 556 -0.12 0.83 -23.32
CA GLY A 556 1.02 1.60 -23.80
C GLY A 556 2.04 0.69 -24.48
N GLY A 557 3.22 1.23 -24.70
CA GLY A 557 4.35 0.53 -25.27
C GLY A 557 5.04 -0.43 -24.29
N SER A 558 6.21 -0.87 -24.71
CA SER A 558 7.09 -1.73 -23.93
C SER A 558 8.11 -0.91 -23.16
N ALA A 559 8.59 -1.44 -22.02
CA ALA A 559 9.61 -0.80 -21.20
C ALA A 559 10.65 -1.78 -20.71
N LEU A 560 11.82 -1.25 -20.41
CA LEU A 560 12.94 -1.99 -19.83
C LEU A 560 13.37 -1.35 -18.52
N ILE A 561 13.43 -2.15 -17.46
CA ILE A 561 13.85 -1.71 -16.15
C ILE A 561 15.05 -2.55 -15.70
N THR A 562 16.15 -1.88 -15.43
CA THR A 562 17.38 -2.52 -14.93
C THR A 562 17.86 -1.77 -13.71
N GLY A 563 18.30 -2.50 -12.69
CA GLY A 563 18.79 -1.84 -11.49
C GLY A 563 19.60 -2.74 -10.56
N MET A 564 20.09 -2.09 -9.53
CA MET A 564 20.78 -2.72 -8.40
C MET A 564 20.18 -2.20 -7.10
N GLU A 565 19.98 -3.10 -6.15
CA GLU A 565 19.49 -2.78 -4.81
C GLU A 565 20.37 -3.44 -3.77
N GLY A 566 20.61 -2.78 -2.65
CA GLY A 566 21.44 -3.35 -1.60
C GLY A 566 21.17 -2.78 -0.23
N GLN A 567 21.55 -3.56 0.78
CA GLN A 567 21.52 -3.18 2.17
C GLN A 567 22.75 -3.70 2.88
N PHE A 568 23.28 -2.88 3.77
CA PHE A 568 24.40 -3.23 4.63
C PHE A 568 24.15 -2.69 6.04
N SER A 569 24.38 -3.50 7.07
CA SER A 569 24.38 -3.04 8.46
C SER A 569 25.67 -3.43 9.16
N HIS A 570 26.16 -2.54 10.00
CA HIS A 570 27.39 -2.73 10.77
C HIS A 570 27.17 -2.32 12.23
N HIS A 571 27.60 -3.19 13.13
CA HIS A 571 27.56 -2.97 14.56
C HIS A 571 28.97 -2.72 15.11
N ILE A 572 29.13 -1.63 15.87
CA ILE A 572 30.35 -1.33 16.63
C ILE A 572 29.91 -0.99 18.05
N GLN A 573 30.09 -1.90 18.99
CA GLN A 573 29.66 -1.71 20.38
C GLN A 573 28.17 -1.35 20.49
N ASN A 574 27.87 -0.12 20.91
CA ASN A 574 26.51 0.40 21.09
C ASN A 574 25.95 1.11 19.84
N HIS A 575 26.73 1.17 18.75
CA HIS A 575 26.41 1.86 17.51
C HIS A 575 26.01 0.88 16.42
N GLN A 576 24.95 1.18 15.73
CA GLN A 576 24.54 0.44 14.52
C GLN A 576 24.36 1.43 13.38
N PHE A 577 24.97 1.12 12.24
CA PHE A 577 24.78 1.82 10.99
C PHE A 577 24.08 0.89 10.00
N THR A 578 23.01 1.38 9.37
CA THR A 578 22.32 0.64 8.31
C THR A 578 22.24 1.54 7.08
N LEU A 579 22.87 1.10 6.00
CA LEU A 579 22.82 1.74 4.69
C LEU A 579 21.97 0.89 3.76
N SER A 580 21.02 1.50 3.08
CA SER A 580 20.26 0.87 2.00
C SER A 580 20.25 1.79 0.78
N GLY A 581 20.18 1.20 -0.41
CA GLY A 581 20.15 1.99 -1.63
C GLY A 581 19.63 1.21 -2.82
N THR A 582 19.17 1.96 -3.82
CA THR A 582 18.71 1.43 -5.09
C THR A 582 19.16 2.37 -6.20
N TRP A 583 19.69 1.80 -7.25
CA TRP A 583 19.90 2.46 -8.54
C TRP A 583 19.01 1.80 -9.58
N THR A 584 18.30 2.58 -10.39
CA THR A 584 17.38 2.05 -11.40
C THR A 584 17.40 2.91 -12.65
N ARG A 585 17.48 2.24 -13.78
CA ARG A 585 17.21 2.81 -15.09
C ARG A 585 15.95 2.17 -15.64
N ALA A 586 14.89 2.97 -15.83
CA ALA A 586 13.59 2.54 -16.34
C ALA A 586 13.27 3.40 -17.56
N VAL A 587 13.17 2.79 -18.73
CA VAL A 587 12.98 3.50 -20.01
C VAL A 587 11.97 2.79 -20.90
N PHE A 588 11.24 3.56 -21.69
CA PHE A 588 10.42 3.03 -22.78
C PHE A 588 11.30 2.54 -23.92
N THR A 589 10.90 1.44 -24.56
CA THR A 589 11.69 0.79 -25.63
C THR A 589 11.12 1.04 -27.02
N GLU A 590 9.97 1.67 -27.11
CA GLU A 590 9.29 2.07 -28.35
C GLU A 590 8.61 3.42 -28.17
N SER A 591 8.35 4.13 -29.30
CA SER A 591 7.61 5.39 -29.29
C SER A 591 6.14 5.12 -29.52
N PHE A 592 5.26 5.84 -28.82
CA PHE A 592 3.81 5.75 -28.92
C PHE A 592 3.14 6.99 -28.35
N SER A 593 1.92 7.30 -28.81
CA SER A 593 1.05 8.29 -28.18
C SER A 593 0.02 7.60 -27.29
N SER A 594 -0.26 8.16 -26.15
CA SER A 594 -1.20 7.60 -25.16
C SER A 594 -2.21 8.66 -24.71
N GLU A 595 -3.47 8.26 -24.66
CA GLU A 595 -4.53 9.05 -23.99
C GLU A 595 -4.36 9.09 -22.45
N PHE A 596 -3.43 8.33 -21.91
CA PHE A 596 -3.11 8.36 -20.51
C PHE A 596 -2.21 9.57 -20.20
N GLU A 597 -2.77 10.58 -19.53
CA GLU A 597 -2.13 11.85 -19.18
C GLU A 597 -0.74 11.69 -18.50
N GLY A 598 -0.51 10.59 -17.79
CA GLY A 598 0.77 10.32 -17.15
C GLY A 598 1.89 9.93 -18.12
N TRP A 599 1.58 9.63 -19.37
CA TRP A 599 2.57 9.30 -20.40
C TRP A 599 2.64 10.36 -21.51
N GLY A 600 1.51 10.76 -22.08
CA GLY A 600 1.46 11.69 -23.22
C GLY A 600 2.09 11.08 -24.48
N ASP A 601 2.83 11.87 -25.21
CA ASP A 601 3.63 11.46 -26.37
C ASP A 601 4.98 10.94 -25.88
N VAL A 602 5.22 9.65 -26.05
CA VAL A 602 6.42 8.95 -25.58
C VAL A 602 7.35 8.68 -26.73
N GLU A 603 8.61 9.03 -26.57
CA GLU A 603 9.70 8.63 -27.46
C GLU A 603 10.48 7.46 -26.87
N LYS A 604 11.03 6.63 -27.77
CA LYS A 604 11.93 5.55 -27.35
C LYS A 604 13.15 6.09 -26.60
N GLY A 605 13.33 5.65 -25.37
CA GLY A 605 14.40 6.09 -24.48
C GLY A 605 13.94 7.01 -23.37
N ASP A 606 12.71 7.51 -23.43
CA ASP A 606 12.11 8.30 -22.35
C ASP A 606 12.04 7.51 -21.05
N VAL A 607 12.23 8.21 -19.94
CA VAL A 607 12.21 7.59 -18.62
C VAL A 607 10.77 7.42 -18.11
N LEU A 608 10.52 6.33 -17.38
CA LEU A 608 9.24 6.13 -16.72
C LEU A 608 9.05 7.19 -15.63
N PRO A 609 7.85 7.82 -15.55
CA PRO A 609 7.57 8.87 -14.57
C PRO A 609 7.64 8.39 -13.12
N TYR A 610 7.91 9.34 -12.21
CA TYR A 610 7.95 9.16 -10.75
C TYR A 610 9.02 8.17 -10.24
N LEU A 611 9.96 7.75 -11.07
CA LEU A 611 11.04 6.86 -10.69
C LEU A 611 12.37 7.62 -10.59
N PRO A 612 12.96 7.75 -9.40
CA PRO A 612 14.29 8.31 -9.26
C PRO A 612 15.32 7.31 -9.80
N GLN A 613 16.36 7.80 -10.48
CA GLN A 613 17.49 6.95 -10.88
C GLN A 613 18.25 6.39 -9.68
N GLY A 614 18.24 7.11 -8.57
CA GLY A 614 18.87 6.68 -7.33
C GLY A 614 18.11 7.12 -6.10
N GLN A 615 18.07 6.25 -5.10
CA GLN A 615 17.63 6.57 -3.74
C GLN A 615 18.51 5.84 -2.73
N ALA A 616 18.71 6.45 -1.57
CA ALA A 616 19.49 5.87 -0.49
C ALA A 616 18.91 6.24 0.88
N SER A 617 19.11 5.38 1.86
CA SER A 617 18.78 5.66 3.26
C SER A 617 19.95 5.25 4.15
N LEU A 618 20.38 6.14 5.03
CA LEU A 618 21.34 5.87 6.09
C LEU A 618 20.65 6.00 7.44
N ARG A 619 20.62 4.94 8.21
CA ARG A 619 20.13 4.93 9.58
C ARG A 619 21.30 4.71 10.55
N TYR A 620 21.35 5.54 11.57
CA TYR A 620 22.26 5.42 12.70
C TYR A 620 21.45 5.22 13.99
N ASP A 621 21.72 4.13 14.69
CA ASP A 621 21.14 3.82 15.98
C ASP A 621 22.25 3.77 17.04
N ILE A 622 22.02 4.37 18.21
CA ILE A 622 22.91 4.30 19.36
C ILE A 622 22.13 3.92 20.62
N GLN A 623 22.67 2.97 21.37
CA GLN A 623 22.13 2.50 22.64
C GLN A 623 22.98 3.05 23.80
N LEU A 624 22.52 4.14 24.40
CA LEU A 624 23.11 4.73 25.62
C LEU A 624 22.22 4.31 26.79
N LYS A 625 22.47 3.12 27.35
CA LYS A 625 21.62 2.56 28.44
C LYS A 625 21.29 3.60 29.51
N PRO A 626 20.00 3.87 29.81
CA PRO A 626 18.80 3.19 29.31
C PRO A 626 18.21 3.78 28.00
N ILE A 627 18.80 4.83 27.42
CA ILE A 627 18.29 5.64 26.33
C ILE A 627 18.67 5.05 24.97
N ASN A 628 17.74 5.06 24.01
CA ASN A 628 18.00 4.72 22.62
C ASN A 628 17.73 5.94 21.74
N PHE A 629 18.68 6.26 20.87
CA PHE A 629 18.54 7.32 19.86
C PHE A 629 18.70 6.73 18.47
N SER A 630 17.87 7.18 17.54
CA SER A 630 17.91 6.79 16.13
C SER A 630 17.83 8.02 15.25
N LEU A 631 18.66 8.09 14.22
CA LEU A 631 18.66 9.11 13.19
C LEU A 631 18.62 8.42 11.83
N GLN A 632 17.75 8.87 10.95
CA GLN A 632 17.64 8.37 9.59
C GLN A 632 17.71 9.53 8.60
N SER A 633 18.56 9.39 7.59
CA SER A 633 18.67 10.30 6.45
C SER A 633 18.23 9.55 5.19
N GLN A 634 17.29 10.13 4.45
CA GLN A 634 16.79 9.58 3.21
C GLN A 634 17.07 10.54 2.07
N LEU A 635 17.82 10.07 1.08
CA LEU A 635 18.10 10.76 -0.18
C LEU A 635 17.18 10.19 -1.27
N LEU A 636 16.41 11.04 -1.91
CA LEU A 636 15.56 10.74 -3.04
C LEU A 636 16.07 11.51 -4.24
N GLY A 637 16.42 10.83 -5.32
CA GLY A 637 16.88 11.47 -6.57
C GLY A 637 15.77 12.26 -7.28
N ALA A 638 16.15 13.11 -8.21
CA ALA A 638 15.23 13.82 -9.07
C ALA A 638 14.38 12.86 -9.92
N ARG A 639 13.19 13.29 -10.32
CA ARG A 639 12.19 12.50 -11.08
C ARG A 639 11.48 13.40 -12.07
N LYS A 640 10.92 12.79 -13.12
CA LYS A 640 9.96 13.44 -14.01
C LYS A 640 8.54 13.10 -13.56
N SER A 641 7.61 14.03 -13.65
CA SER A 641 6.19 13.77 -13.35
C SER A 641 5.44 13.11 -14.50
N THR A 642 5.88 13.34 -15.74
CA THR A 642 5.39 12.70 -16.97
C THR A 642 6.56 12.22 -17.82
N ALA A 643 6.32 11.35 -18.79
CA ALA A 643 7.37 10.87 -19.69
C ALA A 643 7.79 11.96 -20.71
N GLU A 644 6.83 12.78 -21.14
CA GLU A 644 6.96 13.81 -22.16
C GLU A 644 7.85 14.99 -21.77
N LEU A 645 8.03 15.27 -20.46
CA LEU A 645 8.84 16.40 -20.00
C LEU A 645 10.33 16.18 -20.31
N ASP A 646 11.01 17.22 -20.81
CA ASP A 646 12.46 17.22 -20.98
C ASP A 646 13.18 17.36 -19.63
N ASP A 647 12.66 18.20 -18.74
CA ASP A 647 13.23 18.52 -17.44
C ASP A 647 12.76 17.60 -16.29
N TRP A 648 13.61 17.50 -15.27
CA TRP A 648 13.32 16.80 -14.03
C TRP A 648 12.57 17.74 -13.06
N ASP A 649 11.25 17.88 -13.24
CA ASP A 649 10.39 18.83 -12.53
C ASP A 649 10.16 18.50 -11.04
N LEU A 650 10.47 17.26 -10.63
CA LEU A 650 10.45 16.84 -9.23
C LEU A 650 11.89 16.74 -8.71
N PRO A 651 12.40 17.74 -7.95
CA PRO A 651 13.79 17.82 -7.56
C PRO A 651 14.22 16.71 -6.59
N ALA A 652 15.53 16.50 -6.50
CA ALA A 652 16.11 15.65 -5.47
C ALA A 652 15.86 16.23 -4.07
N ALA A 653 15.66 15.35 -3.09
CA ALA A 653 15.37 15.76 -1.73
C ALA A 653 16.13 14.92 -0.70
N LEU A 654 16.58 15.59 0.38
CA LEU A 654 17.10 14.94 1.58
C LEU A 654 16.12 15.17 2.73
N VAL A 655 15.60 14.08 3.29
CA VAL A 655 14.69 14.11 4.44
C VAL A 655 15.34 13.40 5.61
N MET A 656 15.29 14.00 6.79
CA MET A 656 15.84 13.40 8.00
C MET A 656 14.74 13.15 9.04
N ASN A 657 14.83 12.01 9.72
CA ASN A 657 13.95 11.65 10.83
C ASN A 657 14.79 11.29 12.06
N ALA A 658 14.32 11.63 13.24
CA ALA A 658 14.98 11.30 14.49
C ALA A 658 13.99 10.73 15.51
N ALA A 659 14.47 9.84 16.38
CA ALA A 659 13.68 9.29 17.49
C ALA A 659 14.57 9.12 18.72
N LEU A 660 14.03 9.48 19.89
CA LEU A 660 14.64 9.29 21.19
C LEU A 660 13.67 8.51 22.08
N SER A 661 14.07 7.33 22.54
CA SER A 661 13.26 6.49 23.43
C SER A 661 13.90 6.40 24.81
N ILE A 662 13.13 6.74 25.83
CA ILE A 662 13.53 6.79 27.24
C ILE A 662 12.64 5.83 28.03
N PRO A 663 13.12 4.66 28.47
CA PRO A 663 12.37 3.81 29.37
C PRO A 663 12.29 4.49 30.75
N LEU A 664 11.07 4.80 31.16
CA LEU A 664 10.77 5.39 32.48
C LEU A 664 10.67 4.28 33.53
N GLN A 665 10.14 3.13 33.16
CA GLN A 665 10.01 1.90 33.92
C GLN A 665 10.19 0.70 32.98
N PRO A 666 10.39 -0.52 33.47
CA PRO A 666 10.53 -1.70 32.62
C PRO A 666 9.37 -1.91 31.62
N SER A 667 8.17 -1.48 32.01
CA SER A 667 6.96 -1.59 31.17
C SER A 667 6.53 -0.28 30.52
N THR A 668 7.23 0.85 30.74
CA THR A 668 6.79 2.17 30.29
C THR A 668 7.92 2.92 29.59
N THR A 669 7.69 3.34 28.36
CA THR A 669 8.66 4.08 27.54
C THR A 669 8.06 5.41 27.08
N LEU A 670 8.81 6.49 27.29
CA LEU A 670 8.54 7.80 26.70
C LEU A 670 9.37 7.93 25.42
N LYS A 671 8.75 8.39 24.35
CA LYS A 671 9.41 8.53 23.06
C LYS A 671 9.14 9.91 22.46
N PHE A 672 10.20 10.56 22.03
CA PHE A 672 10.16 11.77 21.21
C PHE A 672 10.53 11.39 19.78
N SER A 673 9.74 11.79 18.80
CA SER A 673 10.08 11.63 17.39
C SER A 673 9.92 12.93 16.62
N ALA A 674 10.82 13.11 15.65
CA ALA A 674 10.81 14.21 14.71
C ALA A 674 10.85 13.64 13.30
N GLN A 675 9.78 13.85 12.54
CA GLN A 675 9.69 13.50 11.13
C GLN A 675 10.01 14.77 10.32
N ASN A 676 10.76 14.59 9.23
CA ASN A 676 11.28 15.71 8.44
C ASN A 676 11.99 16.77 9.31
N LEU A 677 12.99 16.33 10.09
CA LEU A 677 13.75 17.17 11.05
C LEU A 677 14.33 18.43 10.39
N THR A 678 14.76 18.32 9.14
CA THR A 678 15.32 19.42 8.34
C THR A 678 14.27 20.41 7.85
N ASN A 679 12.98 20.10 7.98
CA ASN A 679 11.85 20.87 7.45
C ASN A 679 11.95 21.08 5.93
N THR A 680 12.38 20.05 5.21
CA THR A 680 12.47 20.05 3.75
C THR A 680 11.09 20.21 3.13
N ARG A 681 10.88 21.23 2.27
CA ARG A 681 9.60 21.60 1.67
C ARG A 681 9.63 21.52 0.13
N HIS A 682 10.53 20.71 -0.43
CA HIS A 682 10.59 20.50 -1.88
C HIS A 682 9.31 19.84 -2.43
N VAL A 683 9.08 20.06 -3.70
CA VAL A 683 8.01 19.41 -4.45
C VAL A 683 8.23 17.90 -4.46
N VAL A 684 7.18 17.13 -4.15
CA VAL A 684 7.25 15.66 -4.11
C VAL A 684 6.39 15.02 -5.20
N ALA A 685 5.33 15.68 -5.65
CA ALA A 685 4.40 15.16 -6.64
C ALA A 685 3.74 16.28 -7.44
N ALA A 686 3.33 15.96 -8.67
CA ALA A 686 2.50 16.79 -9.54
C ALA A 686 1.11 16.14 -9.80
N ARG A 687 0.71 15.23 -8.91
CA ARG A 687 -0.55 14.45 -9.00
C ARG A 687 -1.36 14.53 -7.71
N PRO A 688 -2.72 14.36 -7.79
CA PRO A 688 -3.56 14.13 -8.99
C PRO A 688 -3.65 15.33 -9.95
N ALA A 689 -3.67 16.58 -9.47
CA ALA A 689 -3.61 17.79 -10.28
C ALA A 689 -2.76 18.85 -9.58
N GLY A 690 -1.75 19.36 -10.27
CA GLY A 690 -0.81 20.35 -9.74
C GLY A 690 0.18 19.80 -8.71
N TYR A 691 1.08 20.66 -8.27
CA TYR A 691 2.23 20.31 -7.44
C TYR A 691 1.89 20.24 -5.96
N ARG A 692 2.61 19.39 -5.23
CA ARG A 692 2.53 19.16 -3.79
C ARG A 692 3.92 19.09 -3.18
N THR A 693 4.04 19.51 -1.93
CA THR A 693 5.30 19.54 -1.20
C THR A 693 5.34 18.47 -0.11
N PHE A 694 6.53 18.19 0.41
CA PHE A 694 6.69 17.40 1.64
C PHE A 694 5.89 18.01 2.79
N ALA A 695 5.38 17.14 3.68
CA ALA A 695 4.86 17.59 4.96
C ALA A 695 5.93 18.41 5.71
N PRO A 696 5.56 19.45 6.45
CA PRO A 696 6.50 20.16 7.32
C PRO A 696 7.07 19.24 8.39
N ARG A 697 8.04 19.75 9.16
CA ARG A 697 8.54 19.03 10.33
C ARG A 697 7.41 18.73 11.31
N ILE A 698 7.26 17.45 11.66
CA ILE A 698 6.28 16.95 12.63
C ILE A 698 7.03 16.48 13.86
N LEU A 699 6.72 17.06 15.02
CA LEU A 699 7.21 16.63 16.32
C LEU A 699 6.12 15.86 17.03
N LEU A 700 6.44 14.73 17.62
CA LEU A 700 5.49 13.86 18.32
C LEU A 700 6.11 13.37 19.64
N LEU A 701 5.30 13.39 20.69
CA LEU A 701 5.59 12.79 21.98
C LEU A 701 4.61 11.63 22.20
N THR A 702 5.13 10.44 22.49
CA THR A 702 4.32 9.26 22.76
C THR A 702 4.73 8.60 24.08
N LEU A 703 3.74 8.10 24.80
CA LEU A 703 3.91 7.26 25.98
C LEU A 703 3.39 5.85 25.63
N GLN A 704 4.26 4.86 25.77
CA GLN A 704 3.96 3.45 25.58
C GLN A 704 3.99 2.74 26.92
N ALA A 705 2.94 2.00 27.27
CA ALA A 705 2.87 1.16 28.45
C ALA A 705 2.47 -0.27 28.08
N LYS A 706 3.16 -1.24 28.67
CA LYS A 706 2.88 -2.69 28.51
C LYS A 706 2.47 -3.28 29.87
N PHE A 707 1.47 -4.20 29.83
CA PHE A 707 0.88 -4.79 31.04
C PHE A 707 0.86 -6.31 30.96
#